data_09e16c047dbab6b2e0b4f11b0d9be0bd
#
_entry.id   09e16c047dbab6b2e0b4f11b0d9be0bd
#
_cell.length_a   1.000
_cell.length_b   1.000
_cell.length_c   1.000
_cell.angle_alpha   90.00
_cell.angle_beta   90.00
_cell.angle_gamma   90.00
#
_symmetry.space_group_name_H-M   'P 1'
#
loop_
_entity.id
_entity.type
_entity.pdbx_description
1 polymer ?
#
loop_
_entity_poly.entity_id
_entity_poly.type
_entity_poly.pdbx_seq_one_letter_code
_entity_poly.pdbx_strand_id
1 'polypeptide(L)'
;MGVSKDLKGFYQEAKREYNHLHSELPYRTFDAEHGLFHNRKGVGFGFKLSVLAGANDDMVEAFNRLIMDLPAGHKWDYHVSMMGHNHVSHLIEQNAALKSARAGICSELAKQEADYANFAAHHGFFHRQKHYFDIKDYTAWLFVSSTDDVDRVLDCKEALTTSLSQIGLELTPLTPEGLINYVEGILNFDPTQTAPSESEYAPEALIYKQALSPDTEFLTRRHYTDVRFSNRQHQRVTSRIISLGLRSTPRTFRLYALPDCFASLKSVAKNVQCPHLMTLNFRHQESGSFATKNGGRIGELEKTLKSPMAFFFPQAKKEQAEREQIRDEMSDGINSMAYMHLTLTLFTNKKSERLHRTTAINAFRSGGIDLQTVSMLQSQALMTTLPFMMTDGFWTDCDRAGRIQTLKTGNVANLLPLVMDVKNFSGGMMLPTMRQQAFWFNPFNCGSDNYNIALTGGSGAGKSFFVQKLAETLFAMNGKIWALDKGKSFKKLTLMLGGRYMTADKIYLNPFTHLERIAMGDDYTDEKGEQVNPLKETLHTITGLFATMACPTHEMGDFEKSVLGDCIITAWQAHKSETLVDHVQEALFAAAEKQGGDRRLSDIAMQLNKYRSEGIYGDTFNKPSMLDPNVHFTTIELDGFPSDIMRPVIFALMSSITQQMYLSGSRSTPKMCIIEEAWSLMAGSNAQAQEFINTGYRTARKFGGSFCTVTQGIEDFYSTPEALAAFNNSDIHITLRQGSGLTKFIKDNPSHFSPYEQFVIKSFEKSSIAGYSSVMLKTGDVTTFHRLFADPFTRACLSTEPHEFEYCENLMNQGLSLMEAVNQTAEHFYGKEIETFNTLIYGEEVK
;
A
#
# COMPACT_ATOMS: atom_id res chain seq x y z
N MET A 1 49.29 49.69 -21.44
CA MET A 1 48.45 48.67 -22.07
C MET A 1 48.29 47.41 -21.23
N GLY A 2 48.93 47.22 -20.11
CA GLY A 2 48.87 46.05 -19.23
C GLY A 2 47.63 45.99 -18.29
N VAL A 3 47.21 47.13 -17.80
CA VAL A 3 46.11 47.25 -16.82
C VAL A 3 44.72 46.84 -17.36
N SER A 4 44.50 46.88 -18.68
CA SER A 4 43.20 46.51 -19.25
C SER A 4 42.97 45.01 -19.41
N LYS A 5 44.04 44.19 -19.41
CA LYS A 5 43.92 42.71 -19.46
C LYS A 5 43.60 42.11 -18.10
N ASP A 6 44.24 42.66 -17.05
CA ASP A 6 44.00 42.21 -15.69
C ASP A 6 42.60 42.63 -15.20
N LEU A 7 42.14 43.86 -15.58
CA LEU A 7 40.79 44.30 -15.29
C LEU A 7 39.71 43.47 -16.02
N LYS A 8 39.97 43.04 -17.24
CA LYS A 8 39.06 42.14 -17.98
C LYS A 8 39.07 40.74 -17.40
N GLY A 9 40.20 40.24 -16.93
CA GLY A 9 40.30 38.97 -16.20
C GLY A 9 39.53 39.03 -14.89
N PHE A 10 39.79 40.06 -14.12
CA PHE A 10 39.08 40.30 -12.86
C PHE A 10 37.58 40.50 -13.06
N TYR A 11 37.18 41.23 -14.09
CA TYR A 11 35.75 41.38 -14.45
C TYR A 11 35.10 40.10 -14.94
N GLN A 12 35.84 39.21 -15.63
CA GLN A 12 35.36 37.91 -16.02
C GLN A 12 35.32 36.90 -14.86
N GLU A 13 36.28 37.00 -13.95
CA GLU A 13 36.30 36.21 -12.70
C GLU A 13 35.20 36.67 -11.75
N ALA A 14 35.08 38.01 -11.52
CA ALA A 14 33.98 38.57 -10.76
C ALA A 14 32.61 38.24 -11.38
N LYS A 15 32.51 38.29 -12.74
CA LYS A 15 31.27 37.89 -13.43
C LYS A 15 30.98 36.40 -13.32
N ARG A 16 32.01 35.56 -13.23
CA ARG A 16 31.85 34.13 -12.91
C ARG A 16 31.40 33.91 -11.46
N GLU A 17 31.95 34.61 -10.49
CA GLU A 17 31.55 34.49 -9.08
C GLU A 17 30.16 35.06 -8.80
N TYR A 18 29.75 36.17 -9.46
CA TYR A 18 28.47 36.82 -9.19
C TYR A 18 27.31 36.37 -10.09
N ASN A 19 27.53 35.52 -11.05
CA ASN A 19 26.47 35.00 -11.96
C ASN A 19 26.09 33.55 -11.74
N HIS A 20 26.56 32.91 -10.68
CA HIS A 20 26.18 31.54 -10.37
C HIS A 20 24.92 31.51 -9.50
N LEU A 21 23.91 30.71 -9.90
CA LEU A 21 22.65 30.57 -9.17
C LEU A 21 22.87 30.18 -7.71
N HIS A 22 23.88 29.35 -7.41
CA HIS A 22 24.20 28.96 -6.05
C HIS A 22 24.48 30.16 -5.13
N SER A 23 25.01 31.28 -5.62
CA SER A 23 25.22 32.49 -4.81
C SER A 23 23.90 33.14 -4.37
N GLU A 24 22.80 32.90 -5.06
CA GLU A 24 21.46 33.37 -4.68
C GLU A 24 20.81 32.52 -3.59
N LEU A 25 21.31 31.32 -3.34
CA LEU A 25 20.79 30.47 -2.28
C LEU A 25 21.18 31.02 -0.88
N PRO A 26 20.25 31.01 0.09
CA PRO A 26 20.47 31.65 1.39
C PRO A 26 21.36 30.86 2.34
N TYR A 27 21.59 29.57 2.10
CA TYR A 27 22.18 28.60 3.02
C TYR A 27 23.65 28.88 3.30
N ARG A 28 24.05 29.08 4.57
CA ARG A 28 25.43 29.37 4.94
C ARG A 28 26.06 28.24 5.72
N THR A 29 25.70 28.05 6.98
CA THR A 29 26.28 27.08 7.90
C THR A 29 25.18 26.36 8.68
N PHE A 30 25.57 25.30 9.32
CA PHE A 30 24.71 24.51 10.20
C PHE A 30 25.27 24.47 11.61
N ASP A 31 24.45 24.76 12.59
CA ASP A 31 24.72 24.58 14.01
C ASP A 31 24.24 23.20 14.43
N ALA A 32 25.20 22.31 14.66
CA ALA A 32 24.92 20.92 15.00
C ALA A 32 24.40 20.75 16.45
N GLU A 33 24.74 21.68 17.35
CA GLU A 33 24.28 21.64 18.75
C GLU A 33 22.78 21.89 18.86
N HIS A 34 22.29 22.90 18.15
CA HIS A 34 20.88 23.29 18.17
C HIS A 34 20.07 22.75 16.98
N GLY A 35 20.75 22.18 15.96
CA GLY A 35 20.13 21.70 14.73
C GLY A 35 19.47 22.83 13.94
N LEU A 36 20.17 23.95 13.77
CA LEU A 36 19.73 25.16 13.11
C LEU A 36 20.59 25.48 11.88
N PHE A 37 19.96 25.89 10.81
CA PHE A 37 20.61 26.44 9.62
C PHE A 37 20.75 27.96 9.75
N HIS A 38 21.96 28.47 9.67
CA HIS A 38 22.22 29.89 9.53
C HIS A 38 22.14 30.26 8.05
N ASN A 39 21.28 31.19 7.73
CA ASN A 39 21.03 31.63 6.39
C ASN A 39 21.56 33.10 6.17
N ARG A 40 21.49 33.59 4.94
CA ARG A 40 21.85 35.00 4.62
C ARG A 40 21.02 35.98 5.45
N LYS A 41 19.74 35.63 5.70
CA LYS A 41 18.86 36.41 6.56
C LYS A 41 18.18 35.45 7.56
N GLY A 42 18.58 35.56 8.82
CA GLY A 42 17.99 34.78 9.91
C GLY A 42 18.46 33.34 10.01
N VAL A 43 17.73 32.58 10.78
CA VAL A 43 17.99 31.18 11.07
C VAL A 43 16.76 30.35 10.73
N GLY A 44 16.94 29.05 10.56
CA GLY A 44 15.84 28.15 10.27
C GLY A 44 16.15 26.71 10.64
N PHE A 45 15.13 25.89 10.67
CA PHE A 45 15.23 24.44 10.86
C PHE A 45 14.23 23.72 9.94
N GLY A 46 14.36 22.41 9.83
CA GLY A 46 13.46 21.60 9.02
C GLY A 46 13.28 20.19 9.56
N PHE A 47 12.22 19.55 9.11
CA PHE A 47 11.90 18.15 9.35
C PHE A 47 11.50 17.48 8.04
N LYS A 48 11.96 16.25 7.85
CA LYS A 48 11.31 15.31 6.94
C LYS A 48 10.14 14.69 7.71
N LEU A 49 8.96 14.64 7.08
CA LEU A 49 7.72 14.19 7.71
C LEU A 49 7.25 12.88 7.09
N SER A 50 6.59 12.03 7.89
CA SER A 50 5.75 10.99 7.34
C SER A 50 4.56 11.59 6.62
N VAL A 51 4.11 10.93 5.55
CA VAL A 51 2.89 11.33 4.83
C VAL A 51 1.71 10.59 5.45
N LEU A 52 0.65 11.32 5.80
CA LEU A 52 -0.56 10.74 6.40
C LEU A 52 -1.35 9.94 5.36
N ALA A 53 -1.80 8.75 5.73
CA ALA A 53 -2.60 7.87 4.89
C ALA A 53 -4.10 8.22 4.88
N GLY A 54 -4.44 9.48 5.03
CA GLY A 54 -5.79 10.01 5.13
C GLY A 54 -5.87 11.14 6.15
N ALA A 55 -7.01 11.79 6.23
CA ALA A 55 -7.29 12.83 7.23
C ALA A 55 -8.77 12.84 7.59
N ASN A 56 -9.08 13.24 8.82
CA ASN A 56 -10.42 13.52 9.31
C ASN A 56 -10.56 14.98 9.74
N ASP A 57 -11.75 15.39 10.11
CA ASP A 57 -12.00 16.77 10.54
C ASP A 57 -11.28 17.11 11.86
N ASP A 58 -11.09 16.16 12.77
CA ASP A 58 -10.36 16.38 14.04
C ASP A 58 -8.88 16.69 13.78
N MET A 59 -8.26 16.00 12.82
CA MET A 59 -6.89 16.28 12.40
C MET A 59 -6.77 17.69 11.78
N VAL A 60 -7.74 18.10 10.98
CA VAL A 60 -7.76 19.45 10.40
C VAL A 60 -7.90 20.49 11.50
N GLU A 61 -8.73 20.25 12.51
CA GLU A 61 -8.85 21.14 13.66
C GLU A 61 -7.54 21.20 14.46
N ALA A 62 -6.86 20.08 14.66
CA ALA A 62 -5.56 20.05 15.31
C ALA A 62 -4.50 20.85 14.53
N PHE A 63 -4.46 20.71 13.21
CA PHE A 63 -3.60 21.57 12.36
C PHE A 63 -3.97 23.05 12.43
N ASN A 64 -5.26 23.37 12.46
CA ASN A 64 -5.71 24.75 12.61
C ASN A 64 -5.23 25.37 13.93
N ARG A 65 -5.40 24.65 15.04
CA ARG A 65 -4.91 25.07 16.37
C ARG A 65 -3.40 25.25 16.35
N LEU A 66 -2.69 24.26 15.79
CA LEU A 66 -1.23 24.37 15.63
C LEU A 66 -0.83 25.66 14.91
N ILE A 67 -1.45 25.97 13.76
CA ILE A 67 -1.14 27.17 12.99
C ILE A 67 -1.46 28.45 13.79
N MET A 68 -2.53 28.45 14.59
CA MET A 68 -2.89 29.58 15.44
C MET A 68 -1.91 29.83 16.59
N ASP A 69 -1.28 28.76 17.10
CA ASP A 69 -0.30 28.80 18.17
C ASP A 69 1.11 29.18 17.69
N LEU A 70 1.34 29.09 16.36
CA LEU A 70 2.64 29.46 15.77
C LEU A 70 2.93 30.96 15.95
N PRO A 71 4.20 31.34 16.17
CA PRO A 71 4.62 32.74 16.18
C PRO A 71 4.11 33.50 14.96
N ALA A 72 3.49 34.65 15.21
CA ALA A 72 2.89 35.50 14.17
C ALA A 72 3.83 36.63 13.75
N GLY A 73 3.56 37.21 12.56
CA GLY A 73 4.21 38.42 12.08
C GLY A 73 5.19 38.16 10.93
N HIS A 74 5.77 39.25 10.45
CA HIS A 74 6.59 39.25 9.22
C HIS A 74 7.99 38.63 9.38
N LYS A 75 8.38 38.35 10.60
CA LYS A 75 9.68 37.76 10.91
C LYS A 75 9.69 36.24 10.70
N TRP A 76 8.51 35.57 10.59
CA TRP A 76 8.36 34.15 10.55
C TRP A 76 7.79 33.68 9.23
N ASP A 77 8.40 32.64 8.66
CA ASP A 77 7.94 31.94 7.46
C ASP A 77 7.87 30.43 7.71
N TYR A 78 6.76 29.85 7.29
CA TYR A 78 6.47 28.42 7.37
C TYR A 78 6.33 27.88 5.95
N HIS A 79 7.05 26.81 5.67
CA HIS A 79 7.09 26.18 4.36
C HIS A 79 6.79 24.69 4.53
N VAL A 80 5.70 24.22 3.95
CA VAL A 80 5.34 22.80 3.90
C VAL A 80 5.34 22.35 2.46
N SER A 81 5.99 21.22 2.19
CA SER A 81 6.06 20.69 0.82
C SER A 81 5.92 19.19 0.79
N MET A 82 5.35 18.68 -0.32
CA MET A 82 5.26 17.24 -0.60
C MET A 82 5.66 16.99 -2.05
N MET A 83 6.59 16.07 -2.23
CA MET A 83 7.09 15.66 -3.54
C MET A 83 6.64 14.24 -3.86
N GLY A 84 6.02 14.07 -5.02
CA GLY A 84 5.80 12.77 -5.64
C GLY A 84 6.85 12.54 -6.72
N HIS A 85 7.74 11.56 -6.51
CA HIS A 85 8.85 11.25 -7.40
C HIS A 85 8.86 9.79 -7.82
N ASN A 86 9.53 9.49 -8.92
CA ASN A 86 9.66 8.15 -9.48
C ASN A 86 11.05 7.51 -9.22
N HIS A 87 11.86 8.09 -8.35
CA HIS A 87 13.16 7.54 -7.95
C HIS A 87 12.94 6.44 -6.89
N VAL A 88 12.41 5.29 -7.29
CA VAL A 88 11.95 4.20 -6.40
C VAL A 88 12.73 2.90 -6.55
N SER A 89 13.78 2.86 -7.39
CA SER A 89 14.55 1.64 -7.67
C SER A 89 15.13 0.99 -6.42
N HIS A 90 15.62 1.78 -5.47
CA HIS A 90 16.16 1.26 -4.22
C HIS A 90 15.11 0.46 -3.42
N LEU A 91 13.84 0.88 -3.43
CA LEU A 91 12.73 0.14 -2.79
C LEU A 91 12.40 -1.14 -3.56
N ILE A 92 12.41 -1.06 -4.89
CA ILE A 92 12.15 -2.20 -5.78
C ILE A 92 13.26 -3.25 -5.62
N GLU A 93 14.53 -2.85 -5.63
CA GLU A 93 15.68 -3.72 -5.47
C GLU A 93 15.72 -4.36 -4.08
N GLN A 94 15.41 -3.61 -3.03
CA GLN A 94 15.28 -4.13 -1.67
C GLN A 94 14.22 -5.25 -1.61
N ASN A 95 13.07 -5.05 -2.21
CA ASN A 95 12.02 -6.07 -2.28
C ASN A 95 12.45 -7.29 -3.12
N ALA A 96 13.11 -7.08 -4.24
CA ALA A 96 13.65 -8.16 -5.07
C ALA A 96 14.69 -8.99 -4.33
N ALA A 97 15.56 -8.36 -3.56
CA ALA A 97 16.54 -9.06 -2.71
C ALA A 97 15.87 -9.97 -1.68
N LEU A 98 14.76 -9.54 -1.06
CA LEU A 98 13.99 -10.39 -0.13
C LEU A 98 13.39 -11.62 -0.82
N LYS A 99 12.87 -11.47 -2.04
CA LYS A 99 12.32 -12.57 -2.84
C LYS A 99 13.39 -13.49 -3.43
N SER A 100 14.61 -13.00 -3.59
CA SER A 100 15.75 -13.78 -4.07
C SER A 100 16.38 -14.68 -2.98
N ALA A 101 15.83 -14.70 -1.78
CA ALA A 101 16.26 -15.59 -0.70
C ALA A 101 16.21 -17.08 -1.09
N ARG A 102 15.29 -17.45 -2.02
CA ARG A 102 15.32 -18.73 -2.73
C ARG A 102 15.95 -18.56 -4.10
N ALA A 103 17.02 -19.33 -4.33
CA ALA A 103 17.69 -19.37 -5.64
C ALA A 103 16.81 -20.00 -6.72
N GLY A 104 17.24 -19.94 -7.98
CA GLY A 104 16.56 -20.52 -9.13
C GLY A 104 15.43 -19.66 -9.65
N ILE A 105 14.27 -20.27 -9.91
CA ILE A 105 13.14 -19.59 -10.56
C ILE A 105 12.62 -18.39 -9.76
N CYS A 106 12.65 -18.44 -8.40
CA CYS A 106 12.19 -17.33 -7.57
C CYS A 106 13.08 -16.09 -7.77
N SER A 107 14.39 -16.27 -7.87
CA SER A 107 15.32 -15.17 -8.14
C SER A 107 15.10 -14.56 -9.53
N GLU A 108 14.81 -15.39 -10.53
CA GLU A 108 14.52 -14.94 -11.90
C GLU A 108 13.19 -14.14 -11.96
N LEU A 109 12.14 -14.66 -11.32
CA LEU A 109 10.84 -13.96 -11.21
C LEU A 109 10.99 -12.62 -10.47
N ALA A 110 11.76 -12.59 -9.37
CA ALA A 110 12.01 -11.38 -8.61
C ALA A 110 12.76 -10.33 -9.45
N LYS A 111 13.74 -10.75 -10.25
CA LYS A 111 14.49 -9.87 -11.15
C LYS A 111 13.59 -9.30 -12.25
N GLN A 112 12.82 -10.13 -12.93
CA GLN A 112 11.92 -9.68 -13.99
C GLN A 112 10.84 -8.73 -13.49
N GLU A 113 10.29 -8.99 -12.30
CA GLU A 113 9.35 -8.08 -11.63
C GLU A 113 10.04 -6.73 -11.31
N ALA A 114 11.28 -6.75 -10.81
CA ALA A 114 12.04 -5.55 -10.51
C ALA A 114 12.37 -4.73 -11.77
N ASP A 115 12.83 -5.38 -12.82
CA ASP A 115 13.13 -4.74 -14.11
C ASP A 115 11.87 -4.09 -14.70
N TYR A 116 10.74 -4.78 -14.65
CA TYR A 116 9.46 -4.26 -15.11
C TYR A 116 8.92 -3.11 -14.24
N ALA A 117 9.10 -3.19 -12.92
CA ALA A 117 8.70 -2.13 -12.00
C ALA A 117 9.56 -0.86 -12.20
N ASN A 118 10.88 -1.01 -12.38
CA ASN A 118 11.80 0.09 -12.72
C ASN A 118 11.42 0.74 -14.05
N PHE A 119 11.13 -0.06 -15.05
CA PHE A 119 10.59 0.44 -16.32
C PHE A 119 9.30 1.23 -16.12
N ALA A 120 8.36 0.67 -15.35
CA ALA A 120 7.05 1.28 -15.12
C ALA A 120 7.14 2.60 -14.33
N ALA A 121 8.13 2.78 -13.46
CA ALA A 121 8.38 4.03 -12.76
C ALA A 121 8.65 5.20 -13.71
N HIS A 122 9.26 4.94 -14.88
CA HIS A 122 9.62 5.98 -15.87
C HIS A 122 8.71 6.02 -17.09
N HIS A 123 8.17 4.86 -17.50
CA HIS A 123 7.40 4.72 -18.75
C HIS A 123 5.93 4.35 -18.52
N GLY A 124 5.56 4.00 -17.29
CA GLY A 124 4.24 3.48 -16.93
C GLY A 124 4.09 1.98 -17.20
N PHE A 125 3.16 1.36 -16.51
CA PHE A 125 2.80 -0.04 -16.71
C PHE A 125 2.10 -0.27 -18.04
N PHE A 126 2.34 -1.40 -18.67
CA PHE A 126 1.54 -1.87 -19.80
C PHE A 126 0.14 -2.27 -19.30
N HIS A 127 -0.86 -1.69 -19.93
CA HIS A 127 -2.26 -2.05 -19.72
C HIS A 127 -3.11 -1.66 -20.94
N ARG A 128 -4.35 -2.17 -21.00
CA ARG A 128 -5.22 -2.00 -22.17
C ARG A 128 -6.03 -0.70 -22.17
N GLN A 129 -5.97 0.08 -21.09
CA GLN A 129 -6.69 1.34 -20.98
C GLN A 129 -5.84 2.53 -21.47
N LYS A 130 -6.52 3.59 -21.92
CA LYS A 130 -5.86 4.78 -22.48
C LYS A 130 -5.49 5.82 -21.39
N HIS A 131 -4.88 5.39 -20.28
CA HIS A 131 -4.39 6.30 -19.26
C HIS A 131 -2.99 5.89 -18.82
N TYR A 132 -2.22 6.85 -18.33
CA TYR A 132 -0.87 6.60 -17.83
C TYR A 132 -0.92 6.20 -16.36
N PHE A 133 -0.17 5.17 -15.99
CA PHE A 133 -0.05 4.70 -14.62
C PHE A 133 1.39 4.28 -14.34
N ASP A 134 2.07 5.01 -13.48
CA ASP A 134 3.45 4.76 -13.03
C ASP A 134 3.49 4.43 -11.52
N ILE A 135 4.69 4.31 -10.97
CA ILE A 135 4.93 4.18 -9.53
C ILE A 135 5.64 5.41 -9.03
N LYS A 136 5.18 5.96 -7.91
CA LYS A 136 5.77 7.11 -7.22
C LYS A 136 5.94 6.81 -5.73
N ASP A 137 6.89 7.51 -5.12
CA ASP A 137 6.91 7.70 -3.66
C ASP A 137 6.63 9.16 -3.34
N TYR A 138 5.87 9.39 -2.25
CA TYR A 138 5.55 10.73 -1.76
C TYR A 138 6.28 11.00 -0.46
N THR A 139 7.03 12.08 -0.42
CA THR A 139 7.77 12.52 0.78
C THR A 139 7.38 13.94 1.12
N ALA A 140 7.20 14.24 2.40
CA ALA A 140 6.83 15.57 2.87
C ALA A 140 7.91 16.19 3.75
N TRP A 141 7.96 17.53 3.78
CA TRP A 141 8.88 18.30 4.59
C TRP A 141 8.19 19.53 5.17
N LEU A 142 8.67 19.93 6.35
CA LEU A 142 8.36 21.21 6.98
C LEU A 142 9.67 21.97 7.19
N PHE A 143 9.70 23.24 6.81
CA PHE A 143 10.79 24.15 7.09
C PHE A 143 10.23 25.40 7.75
N VAL A 144 10.94 25.89 8.74
CA VAL A 144 10.62 27.14 9.44
C VAL A 144 11.84 28.04 9.38
N SER A 145 11.63 29.30 9.05
CA SER A 145 12.68 30.30 9.09
C SER A 145 12.22 31.57 9.77
N SER A 146 13.14 32.20 10.46
CA SER A 146 12.88 33.44 11.20
C SER A 146 14.06 34.39 11.22
N THR A 147 13.75 35.67 11.29
CA THR A 147 14.70 36.75 11.58
C THR A 147 14.60 37.24 13.04
N ASP A 148 13.89 36.47 13.88
CA ASP A 148 13.79 36.75 15.32
C ASP A 148 14.98 36.16 16.10
N ASP A 149 15.00 36.31 17.42
CA ASP A 149 16.04 35.78 18.28
C ASP A 149 16.09 34.22 18.25
N VAL A 150 17.30 33.65 18.35
CA VAL A 150 17.54 32.22 18.26
C VAL A 150 16.76 31.44 19.32
N ASP A 151 16.68 31.96 20.56
CA ASP A 151 15.93 31.28 21.65
C ASP A 151 14.45 31.08 21.28
N ARG A 152 13.81 32.08 20.68
CA ARG A 152 12.43 31.98 20.19
C ARG A 152 12.26 30.98 19.05
N VAL A 153 13.30 30.79 18.24
CA VAL A 153 13.31 29.79 17.17
C VAL A 153 13.41 28.39 17.76
N LEU A 154 14.20 28.21 18.83
CA LEU A 154 14.29 26.93 19.55
C LEU A 154 12.96 26.59 20.25
N ASP A 155 12.33 27.53 20.93
CA ASP A 155 11.02 27.37 21.54
C ASP A 155 9.97 26.92 20.50
N CYS A 156 9.97 27.54 19.34
CA CYS A 156 9.08 27.18 18.24
C CYS A 156 9.37 25.78 17.71
N LYS A 157 10.64 25.38 17.62
CA LYS A 157 11.06 24.04 17.18
C LYS A 157 10.56 22.96 18.13
N GLU A 158 10.70 23.15 19.43
CA GLU A 158 10.21 22.21 20.46
C GLU A 158 8.68 22.10 20.46
N ALA A 159 7.98 23.23 20.42
CA ALA A 159 6.52 23.28 20.35
C ALA A 159 5.98 22.53 19.11
N LEU A 160 6.59 22.78 17.92
CA LEU A 160 6.21 22.09 16.68
C LEU A 160 6.48 20.60 16.76
N THR A 161 7.63 20.17 17.29
CA THR A 161 7.98 18.77 17.43
C THR A 161 6.94 18.03 18.27
N THR A 162 6.56 18.62 19.41
CA THR A 162 5.56 18.04 20.30
C THR A 162 4.18 17.97 19.65
N SER A 163 3.71 19.07 19.08
CA SER A 163 2.36 19.17 18.52
C SER A 163 2.17 18.27 17.27
N LEU A 164 3.15 18.23 16.39
CA LEU A 164 3.08 17.38 15.18
C LEU A 164 3.13 15.88 15.52
N SER A 165 3.93 15.49 16.54
CA SER A 165 3.95 14.11 17.03
C SER A 165 2.61 13.71 17.65
N GLN A 166 1.91 14.62 18.34
CA GLN A 166 0.56 14.39 18.89
C GLN A 166 -0.49 14.21 17.79
N ILE A 167 -0.31 14.84 16.63
CA ILE A 167 -1.19 14.65 15.45
C ILE A 167 -0.92 13.30 14.77
N GLY A 168 0.18 12.60 15.11
CA GLY A 168 0.54 11.30 14.56
C GLY A 168 1.53 11.37 13.39
N LEU A 169 2.22 12.50 13.22
CA LEU A 169 3.31 12.63 12.24
C LEU A 169 4.64 12.18 12.85
N GLU A 170 5.36 11.32 12.13
CA GLU A 170 6.75 11.03 12.44
C GLU A 170 7.64 12.12 11.86
N LEU A 171 8.55 12.63 12.70
CA LEU A 171 9.46 13.72 12.34
C LEU A 171 10.91 13.23 12.38
N THR A 172 11.61 13.44 11.28
CA THR A 172 13.07 13.27 11.23
C THR A 172 13.70 14.64 11.08
N PRO A 173 14.53 15.09 12.05
CA PRO A 173 15.23 16.38 11.94
C PRO A 173 16.07 16.43 10.65
N LEU A 174 16.01 17.56 9.96
CA LEU A 174 16.77 17.75 8.74
C LEU A 174 18.25 17.99 9.06
N THR A 175 19.12 17.21 8.41
CA THR A 175 20.58 17.40 8.42
C THR A 175 21.04 18.27 7.25
N PRO A 176 22.29 18.76 7.24
CA PRO A 176 22.85 19.46 6.08
C PRO A 176 22.79 18.66 4.79
N GLU A 177 23.09 17.35 4.84
CA GLU A 177 22.95 16.43 3.71
C GLU A 177 21.51 16.37 3.22
N GLY A 178 20.56 16.30 4.16
CA GLY A 178 19.13 16.30 3.85
C GLY A 178 18.67 17.57 3.14
N LEU A 179 19.20 18.74 3.55
CA LEU A 179 18.92 20.00 2.87
C LEU A 179 19.55 20.06 1.47
N ILE A 180 20.80 19.61 1.32
CA ILE A 180 21.50 19.52 0.03
C ILE A 180 20.71 18.62 -0.91
N ASN A 181 20.34 17.42 -0.45
CA ASN A 181 19.56 16.45 -1.25
C ASN A 181 18.19 17.03 -1.66
N TYR A 182 17.53 17.78 -0.78
CA TYR A 182 16.25 18.41 -1.10
C TYR A 182 16.42 19.46 -2.20
N VAL A 183 17.42 20.33 -2.09
CA VAL A 183 17.68 21.41 -3.07
C VAL A 183 18.14 20.82 -4.40
N GLU A 184 19.08 19.86 -4.38
CA GLU A 184 19.55 19.14 -5.58
C GLU A 184 18.39 18.41 -6.26
N GLY A 185 17.54 17.70 -5.50
CA GLY A 185 16.39 16.99 -6.01
C GLY A 185 15.33 17.88 -6.68
N ILE A 186 15.35 19.19 -6.46
CA ILE A 186 14.49 20.16 -7.14
C ILE A 186 15.23 20.84 -8.30
N LEU A 187 16.40 21.39 -8.05
CA LEU A 187 17.11 22.23 -9.03
C LEU A 187 17.94 21.41 -10.02
N ASN A 188 18.47 20.28 -9.61
CA ASN A 188 19.16 19.31 -10.45
C ASN A 188 18.35 18.01 -10.61
N PHE A 189 17.04 18.11 -10.72
CA PHE A 189 16.18 16.95 -10.93
C PHE A 189 16.55 16.23 -12.22
N ASP A 190 17.07 15.01 -12.10
CA ASP A 190 17.41 14.16 -13.24
C ASP A 190 16.25 13.21 -13.55
N PRO A 191 15.54 13.39 -14.68
CA PRO A 191 14.43 12.53 -15.05
C PRO A 191 14.84 11.09 -15.40
N THR A 192 16.14 10.82 -15.55
CA THR A 192 16.70 9.49 -15.87
C THR A 192 17.19 8.78 -14.61
N GLN A 193 17.30 9.50 -13.51
CA GLN A 193 17.73 8.93 -12.22
C GLN A 193 16.67 7.97 -11.66
N THR A 194 17.11 6.85 -11.14
CA THR A 194 16.23 5.79 -10.63
C THR A 194 16.14 5.73 -9.11
N ALA A 195 17.15 6.27 -8.40
CA ALA A 195 17.20 6.35 -6.94
C ALA A 195 17.40 7.79 -6.47
N PRO A 196 16.98 8.17 -5.25
CA PRO A 196 17.26 9.48 -4.68
C PRO A 196 18.77 9.77 -4.61
N SER A 197 19.12 11.03 -4.74
CA SER A 197 20.52 11.47 -4.55
C SER A 197 20.92 11.35 -3.08
N GLU A 198 22.12 10.87 -2.83
CA GLU A 198 22.77 10.90 -1.53
C GLU A 198 24.02 11.79 -1.64
N SER A 199 23.97 12.97 -1.03
CA SER A 199 25.06 13.93 -1.02
C SER A 199 25.77 13.91 0.32
N GLU A 200 27.10 14.06 0.30
CA GLU A 200 27.89 14.25 1.48
C GLU A 200 27.97 15.75 1.81
N TYR A 201 28.08 16.08 3.08
CA TYR A 201 28.28 17.44 3.56
C TYR A 201 29.71 17.65 4.04
N ALA A 202 30.37 18.66 3.51
CA ALA A 202 31.69 19.13 3.96
C ALA A 202 31.53 20.37 4.87
N PRO A 203 31.74 20.24 6.21
CA PRO A 203 31.50 21.33 7.17
C PRO A 203 32.37 22.58 6.96
N GLU A 204 33.53 22.43 6.34
CA GLU A 204 34.45 23.51 5.99
C GLU A 204 33.99 24.37 4.85
N ALA A 205 33.02 23.96 4.08
CA ALA A 205 32.47 24.69 2.97
C ALA A 205 31.03 25.18 3.24
N LEU A 206 30.67 26.35 2.72
CA LEU A 206 29.32 26.88 2.86
C LEU A 206 28.31 25.98 2.13
N ILE A 207 27.15 25.74 2.74
CA ILE A 207 26.11 24.80 2.23
C ILE A 207 25.68 25.16 0.81
N TYR A 208 25.49 26.46 0.50
CA TYR A 208 25.04 26.86 -0.82
C TYR A 208 25.99 26.47 -1.96
N LYS A 209 27.28 26.28 -1.67
CA LYS A 209 28.29 25.86 -2.65
C LYS A 209 28.20 24.36 -2.97
N GLN A 210 27.58 23.60 -2.09
CA GLN A 210 27.44 22.16 -2.18
C GLN A 210 26.06 21.73 -2.67
N ALA A 211 25.09 22.64 -2.68
CA ALA A 211 23.68 22.34 -2.93
C ALA A 211 23.30 22.22 -4.41
N LEU A 212 24.23 22.46 -5.32
CA LEU A 212 24.01 22.40 -6.76
C LEU A 212 25.24 21.91 -7.51
N SER A 213 25.03 21.27 -8.65
CA SER A 213 26.09 21.01 -9.61
C SER A 213 26.71 22.34 -10.08
N PRO A 214 28.06 22.46 -10.12
CA PRO A 214 28.74 23.71 -10.45
C PRO A 214 28.43 24.28 -11.83
N ASP A 215 28.01 23.42 -12.77
CA ASP A 215 27.70 23.76 -14.15
C ASP A 215 26.20 23.96 -14.42
N THR A 216 25.40 24.11 -13.35
CA THR A 216 23.95 24.30 -13.47
C THR A 216 23.61 25.62 -14.17
N GLU A 217 22.88 25.51 -15.28
CA GLU A 217 22.39 26.63 -16.09
C GLU A 217 20.87 26.71 -16.06
N PHE A 218 20.32 27.90 -15.87
CA PHE A 218 18.90 28.20 -15.90
C PHE A 218 18.53 28.95 -17.18
N LEU A 219 17.60 28.39 -17.95
CA LEU A 219 17.04 28.98 -19.14
C LEU A 219 15.54 29.23 -18.95
N THR A 220 15.22 30.39 -18.35
CA THR A 220 13.82 30.75 -18.11
C THR A 220 13.12 31.15 -19.40
N ARG A 221 11.94 30.62 -19.60
CA ARG A 221 11.01 30.90 -20.70
C ARG A 221 9.66 31.35 -20.14
N ARG A 222 8.78 31.77 -21.03
CA ARG A 222 7.47 32.30 -20.65
C ARG A 222 6.66 31.35 -19.75
N HIS A 223 6.73 30.04 -19.99
CA HIS A 223 5.85 29.04 -19.34
C HIS A 223 6.61 27.90 -18.66
N TYR A 224 7.93 27.89 -18.69
CA TYR A 224 8.79 26.88 -18.07
C TYR A 224 10.21 27.41 -17.85
N THR A 225 10.98 26.69 -17.05
CA THR A 225 12.42 26.86 -16.91
C THR A 225 13.11 25.57 -17.32
N ASP A 226 14.05 25.62 -18.27
CA ASP A 226 14.95 24.51 -18.55
C ASP A 226 16.17 24.63 -17.64
N VAL A 227 16.45 23.59 -16.87
CA VAL A 227 17.63 23.46 -16.02
C VAL A 227 18.57 22.46 -16.68
N ARG A 228 19.80 22.88 -16.96
CA ARG A 228 20.85 22.06 -17.57
C ARG A 228 21.99 21.91 -16.60
N PHE A 229 22.45 20.69 -16.39
CA PHE A 229 23.53 20.37 -15.46
C PHE A 229 24.21 19.07 -15.87
N SER A 230 25.40 18.81 -15.33
CA SER A 230 26.01 17.48 -15.41
C SER A 230 25.58 16.65 -14.21
N ASN A 231 25.02 15.48 -14.46
CA ASN A 231 24.68 14.54 -13.39
C ASN A 231 25.96 13.88 -12.82
N ARG A 232 25.81 13.03 -11.80
CA ARG A 232 26.92 12.35 -11.15
C ARG A 232 27.74 11.42 -12.08
N GLN A 233 27.13 11.01 -13.18
CA GLN A 233 27.81 10.22 -14.23
C GLN A 233 28.48 11.12 -15.29
N HIS A 234 28.59 12.43 -15.04
CA HIS A 234 29.12 13.44 -15.96
C HIS A 234 28.37 13.55 -17.28
N GLN A 235 27.12 13.12 -17.34
CA GLN A 235 26.25 13.27 -18.50
C GLN A 235 25.50 14.60 -18.42
N ARG A 236 25.40 15.30 -19.55
CA ARG A 236 24.65 16.56 -19.64
C ARG A 236 23.15 16.29 -19.66
N VAL A 237 22.46 16.62 -18.60
CA VAL A 237 21.01 16.45 -18.42
C VAL A 237 20.28 17.78 -18.64
N THR A 238 19.07 17.73 -19.15
CA THR A 238 18.15 18.87 -19.22
C THR A 238 16.81 18.49 -18.61
N SER A 239 16.48 19.10 -17.51
CA SER A 239 15.17 18.98 -16.86
C SER A 239 14.33 20.20 -17.22
N ARG A 240 13.08 19.97 -17.64
CA ARG A 240 12.11 21.06 -17.85
C ARG A 240 11.19 21.15 -16.66
N ILE A 241 11.15 22.32 -16.04
CA ILE A 241 10.39 22.58 -14.84
C ILE A 241 9.28 23.59 -15.15
N ILE A 242 8.04 23.28 -14.72
CA ILE A 242 6.87 24.12 -14.92
C ILE A 242 6.28 24.45 -13.56
N SER A 243 6.19 25.71 -13.21
CA SER A 243 5.53 26.17 -12.00
C SER A 243 4.11 26.62 -12.29
N LEU A 244 3.16 26.05 -11.55
CA LEU A 244 1.74 26.38 -11.56
C LEU A 244 1.40 27.06 -10.23
N GLY A 245 0.75 28.22 -10.28
CA GLY A 245 0.30 28.93 -9.08
C GLY A 245 -1.21 28.80 -8.87
N LEU A 246 -1.65 29.00 -7.65
CA LEU A 246 -3.07 29.03 -7.30
C LEU A 246 -3.74 30.22 -7.99
N ARG A 247 -4.80 29.97 -8.75
CA ARG A 247 -5.58 31.00 -9.44
C ARG A 247 -6.65 31.58 -8.52
N SER A 248 -7.36 30.71 -7.82
CA SER A 248 -8.39 31.07 -6.86
C SER A 248 -8.46 30.06 -5.74
N THR A 249 -8.77 30.53 -4.54
CA THR A 249 -9.01 29.67 -3.39
C THR A 249 -10.30 28.86 -3.57
N PRO A 250 -10.26 27.55 -3.26
CA PRO A 250 -11.48 26.77 -3.26
C PRO A 250 -12.44 27.28 -2.18
N ARG A 251 -13.75 27.27 -2.46
CA ARG A 251 -14.77 27.68 -1.49
C ARG A 251 -14.94 26.71 -0.34
N THR A 252 -14.90 25.42 -0.67
CA THR A 252 -14.98 24.31 0.27
C THR A 252 -13.95 23.29 -0.15
N PHE A 253 -12.90 23.14 0.60
CA PHE A 253 -11.88 22.13 0.37
C PHE A 253 -11.58 21.43 1.70
N ARG A 254 -11.39 20.14 1.64
CA ARG A 254 -11.08 19.32 2.80
C ARG A 254 -9.77 18.60 2.58
N LEU A 255 -8.94 18.52 3.61
CA LEU A 255 -7.62 17.91 3.55
C LEU A 255 -7.65 16.47 3.01
N TYR A 256 -8.66 15.70 3.40
CA TYR A 256 -8.82 14.32 2.90
C TYR A 256 -9.07 14.20 1.38
N ALA A 257 -9.44 15.30 0.73
CA ALA A 257 -9.64 15.35 -0.74
C ALA A 257 -8.35 15.67 -1.50
N LEU A 258 -7.27 16.05 -0.81
CA LEU A 258 -6.01 16.43 -1.45
C LEU A 258 -5.41 15.31 -2.32
N PRO A 259 -5.38 14.03 -1.91
CA PRO A 259 -4.88 12.95 -2.76
C PRO A 259 -5.59 12.84 -4.11
N ASP A 260 -6.89 13.15 -4.18
CA ASP A 260 -7.67 13.14 -5.43
C ASP A 260 -7.25 14.26 -6.40
N CYS A 261 -6.53 15.29 -5.93
CA CYS A 261 -5.92 16.30 -6.79
C CYS A 261 -4.69 15.75 -7.55
N PHE A 262 -3.96 14.81 -6.97
CA PHE A 262 -2.81 14.18 -7.62
C PHE A 262 -3.23 13.01 -8.49
N ALA A 263 -4.12 12.14 -7.99
CA ALA A 263 -4.65 11.02 -8.74
C ALA A 263 -6.06 10.63 -8.23
N SER A 264 -7.06 10.83 -9.06
CA SER A 264 -8.46 10.61 -8.67
C SER A 264 -8.85 9.13 -8.74
N LEU A 265 -9.36 8.58 -7.65
CA LEU A 265 -9.98 7.24 -7.66
C LEU A 265 -11.29 7.18 -8.47
N LYS A 266 -11.93 8.32 -8.68
CA LYS A 266 -13.17 8.44 -9.46
C LYS A 266 -12.94 8.46 -10.96
N SER A 267 -11.75 8.84 -11.40
CA SER A 267 -11.41 8.95 -12.82
C SER A 267 -9.91 8.74 -13.03
N VAL A 268 -9.55 7.56 -13.47
CA VAL A 268 -8.16 7.15 -13.68
C VAL A 268 -7.40 8.03 -14.68
N ALA A 269 -8.12 8.67 -15.60
CA ALA A 269 -7.53 9.61 -16.57
C ALA A 269 -7.13 10.97 -15.95
N LYS A 270 -7.52 11.23 -14.70
CA LYS A 270 -7.24 12.49 -14.00
C LYS A 270 -6.14 12.28 -12.96
N ASN A 271 -4.92 12.20 -13.42
CA ASN A 271 -3.72 12.09 -12.60
C ASN A 271 -2.62 13.03 -13.06
N VAL A 272 -1.71 13.36 -12.17
CA VAL A 272 -0.47 14.07 -12.49
C VAL A 272 0.54 13.04 -13.01
N GLN A 273 0.86 13.13 -14.30
CA GLN A 273 1.61 12.11 -15.06
C GLN A 273 3.13 12.28 -15.02
N CYS A 274 3.64 13.12 -14.16
CA CYS A 274 5.07 13.37 -14.02
C CYS A 274 5.43 13.55 -12.54
N PRO A 275 6.71 13.49 -12.17
CA PRO A 275 7.18 13.92 -10.86
C PRO A 275 6.77 15.37 -10.58
N HIS A 276 6.41 15.66 -9.34
CA HIS A 276 5.85 16.94 -8.97
C HIS A 276 6.12 17.28 -7.51
N LEU A 277 6.12 18.58 -7.20
CA LEU A 277 6.30 19.13 -5.87
C LEU A 277 5.18 20.14 -5.59
N MET A 278 4.36 19.90 -4.59
CA MET A 278 3.42 20.88 -4.06
C MET A 278 4.04 21.59 -2.87
N THR A 279 4.08 22.92 -2.91
CA THR A 279 4.65 23.75 -1.87
C THR A 279 3.64 24.76 -1.38
N LEU A 280 3.45 24.81 -0.08
CA LEU A 280 2.63 25.78 0.63
C LEU A 280 3.53 26.61 1.57
N ASN A 281 3.69 27.89 1.25
CA ASN A 281 4.34 28.86 2.14
C ASN A 281 3.28 29.68 2.84
N PHE A 282 3.38 29.89 4.15
CA PHE A 282 2.44 30.73 4.88
C PHE A 282 3.11 31.52 6.00
N ARG A 283 2.44 32.62 6.38
CA ARG A 283 2.76 33.46 7.53
C ARG A 283 1.52 33.62 8.37
N HIS A 284 1.61 33.35 9.67
CA HIS A 284 0.53 33.66 10.59
C HIS A 284 0.48 35.18 10.82
N GLN A 285 -0.69 35.79 10.72
CA GLN A 285 -0.87 37.24 10.89
C GLN A 285 -1.04 37.60 12.36
N GLU A 286 -0.51 38.78 12.74
CA GLU A 286 -0.82 39.33 14.05
C GLU A 286 -2.28 39.73 14.14
N SER A 287 -3.02 39.12 15.07
CA SER A 287 -4.48 39.26 15.22
C SER A 287 -4.94 40.71 15.36
N GLY A 288 -4.21 41.53 16.13
CA GLY A 288 -4.54 42.94 16.35
C GLY A 288 -4.46 43.81 15.08
N SER A 289 -3.45 43.61 14.25
CA SER A 289 -3.28 44.34 12.99
C SER A 289 -4.39 44.03 11.99
N PHE A 290 -4.75 42.77 11.88
CA PHE A 290 -5.85 42.33 10.99
C PHE A 290 -7.21 42.81 11.51
N ALA A 291 -7.52 42.64 12.82
CA ALA A 291 -8.78 43.06 13.45
C ALA A 291 -9.06 44.54 13.20
N THR A 292 -8.05 45.40 13.35
CA THR A 292 -8.18 46.85 13.09
C THR A 292 -8.54 47.12 11.63
N LYS A 293 -7.85 46.49 10.66
CA LYS A 293 -8.12 46.70 9.24
C LYS A 293 -9.50 46.13 8.85
N ASN A 294 -9.86 44.98 9.36
CA ASN A 294 -11.14 44.32 9.10
C ASN A 294 -12.31 45.13 9.67
N GLY A 295 -12.17 45.67 10.90
CA GLY A 295 -13.17 46.55 11.53
C GLY A 295 -13.38 47.83 10.76
N GLY A 296 -12.28 48.48 10.29
CA GLY A 296 -12.37 49.63 9.42
C GLY A 296 -13.14 49.36 8.13
N ARG A 297 -12.86 48.21 7.49
CA ARG A 297 -13.55 47.80 6.23
C ARG A 297 -15.01 47.47 6.45
N ILE A 298 -15.38 46.83 7.55
CA ILE A 298 -16.78 46.60 7.94
C ILE A 298 -17.52 47.93 8.06
N GLY A 299 -16.93 48.92 8.76
CA GLY A 299 -17.50 50.26 8.90
C GLY A 299 -17.68 51.02 7.55
N GLU A 300 -16.75 50.85 6.60
CA GLU A 300 -16.90 51.38 5.23
C GLU A 300 -18.06 50.71 4.48
N LEU A 301 -18.15 49.40 4.55
CA LEU A 301 -19.22 48.61 3.92
C LEU A 301 -20.59 49.00 4.50
N GLU A 302 -20.70 49.16 5.79
CA GLU A 302 -21.91 49.66 6.47
C GLU A 302 -22.36 51.00 5.95
N LYS A 303 -21.44 51.97 5.83
CA LYS A 303 -21.74 53.28 5.22
C LYS A 303 -22.19 53.15 3.78
N THR A 304 -21.56 52.29 2.97
CA THR A 304 -21.92 52.00 1.58
C THR A 304 -23.32 51.40 1.47
N LEU A 305 -23.65 50.46 2.33
CA LEU A 305 -24.97 49.80 2.33
C LEU A 305 -26.09 50.66 2.84
N LYS A 306 -25.82 51.66 3.71
CA LYS A 306 -26.76 52.67 4.17
C LYS A 306 -26.93 53.85 3.15
N SER A 307 -26.07 53.88 2.12
CA SER A 307 -26.10 54.93 1.08
C SER A 307 -27.18 54.60 0.01
N PRO A 308 -27.77 55.61 -0.64
CA PRO A 308 -28.63 55.37 -1.84
C PRO A 308 -27.92 54.67 -2.98
N MET A 309 -26.59 54.67 -2.99
CA MET A 309 -25.74 53.98 -3.97
C MET A 309 -25.61 52.47 -3.71
N ALA A 310 -26.17 51.94 -2.65
CA ALA A 310 -26.11 50.49 -2.29
C ALA A 310 -26.55 49.56 -3.44
N PHE A 311 -27.46 49.99 -4.27
CA PHE A 311 -27.93 49.23 -5.43
C PHE A 311 -26.81 48.93 -6.45
N PHE A 312 -25.81 49.77 -6.56
CA PHE A 312 -24.65 49.56 -7.46
C PHE A 312 -23.60 48.59 -6.90
N PHE A 313 -23.71 48.24 -5.64
CA PHE A 313 -22.72 47.35 -4.95
C PHE A 313 -23.38 46.09 -4.37
N PRO A 314 -23.95 45.20 -5.19
CA PRO A 314 -24.69 44.04 -4.71
C PRO A 314 -23.82 43.06 -3.92
N GLN A 315 -22.49 43.10 -4.15
CA GLN A 315 -21.52 42.25 -3.41
C GLN A 315 -21.17 42.78 -2.03
N ALA A 316 -21.42 44.05 -1.73
CA ALA A 316 -21.02 44.69 -0.46
C ALA A 316 -21.69 44.01 0.75
N LYS A 317 -22.97 43.59 0.62
CA LYS A 317 -23.69 42.88 1.67
C LYS A 317 -23.07 41.53 1.97
N LYS A 318 -22.61 40.81 0.94
CA LYS A 318 -21.96 39.53 1.09
C LYS A 318 -20.57 39.70 1.70
N GLU A 319 -19.80 40.67 1.21
CA GLU A 319 -18.48 41.00 1.77
C GLU A 319 -18.57 41.39 3.25
N GLN A 320 -19.59 42.18 3.63
CA GLN A 320 -19.80 42.53 5.03
C GLN A 320 -20.07 41.29 5.88
N ALA A 321 -21.00 40.46 5.50
CA ALA A 321 -21.32 39.24 6.25
C ALA A 321 -20.11 38.29 6.40
N GLU A 322 -19.33 38.12 5.35
CA GLU A 322 -18.09 37.32 5.39
C GLU A 322 -17.06 37.92 6.38
N ARG A 323 -16.92 39.27 6.41
CA ARG A 323 -15.99 39.95 7.30
C ARG A 323 -16.44 39.94 8.74
N GLU A 324 -17.75 40.06 8.99
CA GLU A 324 -18.33 39.93 10.33
C GLU A 324 -18.14 38.50 10.85
N GLN A 325 -18.40 37.49 10.04
CA GLN A 325 -18.14 36.09 10.39
C GLN A 325 -16.66 35.86 10.75
N ILE A 326 -15.72 36.40 9.97
CA ILE A 326 -14.27 36.32 10.28
C ILE A 326 -13.97 36.99 11.62
N ARG A 327 -14.54 38.16 11.89
CA ARG A 327 -14.37 38.88 13.17
C ARG A 327 -14.84 38.03 14.34
N ASP A 328 -16.03 37.44 14.23
CA ASP A 328 -16.65 36.65 15.28
C ASP A 328 -15.83 35.34 15.51
N GLU A 329 -15.44 34.61 14.45
CA GLU A 329 -14.58 33.43 14.57
C GLU A 329 -13.20 33.73 15.19
N MET A 330 -12.63 34.91 14.90
CA MET A 330 -11.37 35.34 15.56
C MET A 330 -11.59 35.70 17.02
N SER A 331 -12.71 36.35 17.37
CA SER A 331 -13.08 36.66 18.74
C SER A 331 -13.30 35.41 19.60
N ASP A 332 -13.90 34.41 19.00
CA ASP A 332 -14.19 33.12 19.65
C ASP A 332 -12.98 32.15 19.67
N GLY A 333 -11.85 32.54 19.07
CA GLY A 333 -10.64 31.72 19.03
C GLY A 333 -10.75 30.49 18.12
N ILE A 334 -11.70 30.48 17.18
CA ILE A 334 -11.93 29.36 16.25
C ILE A 334 -10.93 29.41 15.08
N ASN A 335 -10.66 30.61 14.56
CA ASN A 335 -9.74 30.85 13.46
C ASN A 335 -8.91 32.12 13.72
N SER A 336 -7.74 32.15 13.11
CA SER A 336 -6.96 33.37 12.87
C SER A 336 -6.76 33.55 11.38
N MET A 337 -5.93 34.53 10.98
CA MET A 337 -5.66 34.81 9.59
C MET A 337 -4.20 34.47 9.23
N ALA A 338 -3.99 34.02 8.02
CA ALA A 338 -2.66 33.79 7.50
C ALA A 338 -2.52 34.29 6.06
N TYR A 339 -1.34 34.76 5.72
CA TYR A 339 -0.93 34.95 4.34
C TYR A 339 -0.42 33.62 3.79
N MET A 340 -0.73 33.32 2.53
CA MET A 340 -0.41 32.04 1.91
C MET A 340 0.07 32.21 0.47
N HIS A 341 1.04 31.39 0.06
CA HIS A 341 1.49 31.22 -1.31
C HIS A 341 1.57 29.72 -1.63
N LEU A 342 0.86 29.27 -2.67
CA LEU A 342 0.83 27.87 -3.08
C LEU A 342 1.35 27.73 -4.51
N THR A 343 2.26 26.77 -4.70
CA THR A 343 2.85 26.43 -6.00
C THR A 343 2.84 24.91 -6.20
N LEU A 344 2.46 24.46 -7.39
CA LEU A 344 2.69 23.11 -7.88
C LEU A 344 3.77 23.15 -8.96
N THR A 345 4.89 22.51 -8.70
CA THR A 345 6.02 22.41 -9.64
C THR A 345 6.02 21.05 -10.30
N LEU A 346 6.10 20.99 -11.62
CA LEU A 346 6.12 19.79 -12.43
C LEU A 346 7.51 19.61 -13.05
N PHE A 347 8.04 18.38 -12.97
CA PHE A 347 9.30 18.00 -13.61
C PHE A 347 8.98 17.18 -14.85
N THR A 348 9.41 17.67 -16.01
CA THR A 348 8.98 17.13 -17.31
C THR A 348 10.10 17.23 -18.37
N ASN A 349 9.78 16.88 -19.59
CA ASN A 349 10.65 17.00 -20.74
C ASN A 349 9.98 17.78 -21.88
N LYS A 350 10.75 18.09 -22.92
CA LYS A 350 10.27 18.88 -24.06
C LYS A 350 9.11 18.23 -24.83
N LYS A 351 9.07 16.88 -24.89
CA LYS A 351 8.03 16.16 -25.65
C LYS A 351 6.70 16.16 -24.90
N SER A 352 6.73 16.02 -23.57
CA SER A 352 5.55 15.82 -22.73
C SER A 352 5.04 17.08 -22.02
N GLU A 353 5.76 18.22 -22.13
CA GLU A 353 5.46 19.48 -21.43
C GLU A 353 3.97 19.87 -21.46
N ARG A 354 3.41 19.92 -22.67
CA ARG A 354 2.02 20.35 -22.85
C ARG A 354 1.03 19.36 -22.24
N LEU A 355 1.31 18.06 -22.37
CA LEU A 355 0.47 17.02 -21.80
C LEU A 355 0.48 17.07 -20.29
N HIS A 356 1.67 17.05 -19.68
CA HIS A 356 1.82 17.05 -18.22
C HIS A 356 1.22 18.30 -17.57
N ARG A 357 1.43 19.46 -18.16
CA ARG A 357 0.82 20.73 -17.72
C ARG A 357 -0.72 20.67 -17.74
N THR A 358 -1.28 20.19 -18.85
CA THR A 358 -2.73 20.16 -19.03
C THR A 358 -3.38 19.11 -18.11
N THR A 359 -2.77 17.95 -17.99
CA THR A 359 -3.28 16.87 -17.11
C THR A 359 -3.23 17.29 -15.64
N ALA A 360 -2.14 17.92 -15.19
CA ALA A 360 -2.01 18.42 -13.83
C ALA A 360 -3.06 19.50 -13.49
N ILE A 361 -3.24 20.50 -14.37
CA ILE A 361 -4.28 21.54 -14.16
C ILE A 361 -5.68 20.91 -14.11
N ASN A 362 -5.98 19.94 -14.97
CA ASN A 362 -7.28 19.28 -15.00
C ASN A 362 -7.49 18.37 -13.78
N ALA A 363 -6.46 17.68 -13.32
CA ALA A 363 -6.51 16.84 -12.13
C ALA A 363 -6.83 17.69 -10.89
N PHE A 364 -6.07 18.77 -10.67
CA PHE A 364 -6.30 19.70 -9.54
C PHE A 364 -7.66 20.38 -9.61
N ARG A 365 -8.07 20.82 -10.80
CA ARG A 365 -9.42 21.44 -10.98
C ARG A 365 -10.54 20.44 -10.66
N SER A 366 -10.38 19.16 -11.00
CA SER A 366 -11.39 18.16 -10.66
C SER A 366 -11.43 17.84 -9.16
N GLY A 367 -10.31 18.00 -8.45
CA GLY A 367 -10.21 17.93 -7.00
C GLY A 367 -10.66 19.21 -6.27
N GLY A 368 -10.99 20.29 -7.00
CA GLY A 368 -11.50 21.55 -6.44
C GLY A 368 -10.49 22.69 -6.34
N ILE A 369 -9.24 22.49 -6.75
CA ILE A 369 -8.18 23.52 -6.73
C ILE A 369 -7.91 24.00 -8.16
N ASP A 370 -8.11 25.29 -8.43
CA ASP A 370 -7.87 25.87 -9.75
C ASP A 370 -6.45 26.46 -9.84
N LEU A 371 -5.61 25.82 -10.65
CA LEU A 371 -4.24 26.22 -10.91
C LEU A 371 -4.08 26.87 -12.28
N GLN A 372 -3.12 27.79 -12.38
CA GLN A 372 -2.72 28.42 -13.63
C GLN A 372 -1.20 28.42 -13.80
N THR A 373 -0.75 28.38 -15.06
CA THR A 373 0.68 28.51 -15.36
C THR A 373 1.18 29.88 -14.95
N VAL A 374 2.27 29.92 -14.20
CA VAL A 374 2.95 31.14 -13.82
C VAL A 374 3.69 31.69 -15.05
N SER A 375 3.07 32.60 -15.80
CA SER A 375 3.69 33.18 -16.99
C SER A 375 4.74 34.23 -16.65
N MET A 376 5.87 34.19 -17.34
CA MET A 376 7.00 35.17 -17.26
C MET A 376 7.83 35.12 -15.96
N LEU A 377 7.30 34.52 -14.88
CA LEU A 377 7.94 34.48 -13.55
C LEU A 377 8.21 33.03 -13.10
N GLN A 378 8.57 32.17 -14.04
CA GLN A 378 8.82 30.75 -13.78
C GLN A 378 9.97 30.49 -12.81
N SER A 379 11.10 31.20 -12.99
CA SER A 379 12.24 31.08 -12.06
C SER A 379 11.88 31.57 -10.66
N GLN A 380 11.17 32.72 -10.54
CA GLN A 380 10.71 33.19 -9.24
C GLN A 380 9.84 32.17 -8.53
N ALA A 381 8.86 31.60 -9.27
CA ALA A 381 7.98 30.58 -8.71
C ALA A 381 8.73 29.29 -8.32
N LEU A 382 9.76 28.90 -9.07
CA LEU A 382 10.64 27.78 -8.73
C LEU A 382 11.42 28.08 -7.43
N MET A 383 12.00 29.29 -7.32
CA MET A 383 12.76 29.64 -6.10
C MET A 383 11.89 29.67 -4.84
N THR A 384 10.59 29.93 -4.93
CA THR A 384 9.69 29.86 -3.76
C THR A 384 9.44 28.43 -3.26
N THR A 385 9.86 27.41 -3.99
CA THR A 385 9.78 26.00 -3.55
C THR A 385 10.99 25.55 -2.73
N LEU A 386 12.01 26.43 -2.64
CA LEU A 386 13.22 26.15 -1.88
C LEU A 386 13.07 26.63 -0.43
N PRO A 387 13.61 25.89 0.55
CA PRO A 387 13.57 26.29 1.96
C PRO A 387 14.20 27.66 2.19
N PHE A 388 13.67 28.44 3.13
CA PHE A 388 14.20 29.70 3.63
C PHE A 388 14.23 30.86 2.61
N MET A 389 13.91 30.63 1.34
CA MET A 389 13.91 31.67 0.30
C MET A 389 12.86 32.76 0.54
N MET A 390 11.73 32.42 1.17
CA MET A 390 10.67 33.38 1.45
C MET A 390 11.16 34.46 2.42
N THR A 391 11.87 34.09 3.49
CA THR A 391 12.51 35.00 4.44
C THR A 391 13.61 35.83 3.78
N ASP A 392 14.29 35.30 2.78
CA ASP A 392 15.37 35.97 2.08
C ASP A 392 14.91 37.13 1.16
N GLY A 393 13.60 37.26 0.95
CA GLY A 393 12.99 38.38 0.22
C GLY A 393 11.89 38.02 -0.77
N PHE A 394 11.76 36.75 -1.13
CA PHE A 394 10.78 36.28 -2.11
C PHE A 394 9.33 36.51 -1.67
N TRP A 395 9.08 36.63 -0.35
CA TRP A 395 7.76 37.02 0.15
C TRP A 395 7.30 38.37 -0.44
N THR A 396 8.15 39.39 -0.35
CA THR A 396 7.83 40.71 -0.86
C THR A 396 7.63 40.72 -2.38
N ASP A 397 8.40 39.91 -3.10
CA ASP A 397 8.29 39.81 -4.55
C ASP A 397 7.00 39.10 -4.97
N CYS A 398 6.58 38.04 -4.23
CA CYS A 398 5.31 37.37 -4.46
C CYS A 398 4.11 38.27 -4.14
N ASP A 399 4.20 39.07 -3.09
CA ASP A 399 3.15 40.05 -2.72
C ASP A 399 3.00 41.13 -3.80
N ARG A 400 4.11 41.72 -4.26
CA ARG A 400 4.11 42.67 -5.40
C ARG A 400 3.55 42.05 -6.69
N ALA A 401 3.78 40.75 -6.90
CA ALA A 401 3.24 40.02 -8.05
C ALA A 401 1.77 39.62 -7.87
N GLY A 402 1.12 39.99 -6.74
CA GLY A 402 -0.27 39.64 -6.45
C GLY A 402 -0.52 38.14 -6.25
N ARG A 403 0.46 37.39 -5.73
CA ARG A 403 0.39 35.95 -5.56
C ARG A 403 0.19 35.51 -4.12
N ILE A 404 0.23 36.42 -3.18
CA ILE A 404 -0.07 36.17 -1.79
C ILE A 404 -1.58 36.26 -1.60
N GLN A 405 -2.14 35.29 -0.95
CA GLN A 405 -3.56 35.27 -0.59
C GLN A 405 -3.70 35.33 0.92
N THR A 406 -4.79 35.93 1.39
CA THR A 406 -5.13 35.98 2.81
C THR A 406 -6.27 35.03 3.08
N LEU A 407 -6.06 34.05 3.95
CA LEU A 407 -7.00 33.02 4.30
C LEU A 407 -7.15 32.85 5.82
N LYS A 408 -8.26 32.24 6.26
CA LYS A 408 -8.40 31.72 7.60
C LYS A 408 -7.39 30.59 7.82
N THR A 409 -6.88 30.44 9.04
CA THR A 409 -5.93 29.37 9.40
C THR A 409 -6.51 27.98 9.16
N GLY A 410 -7.80 27.75 9.41
CA GLY A 410 -8.46 26.49 9.07
C GLY A 410 -8.51 26.18 7.55
N ASN A 411 -8.53 27.20 6.69
CA ASN A 411 -8.41 26.99 5.24
C ASN A 411 -6.98 26.64 4.83
N VAL A 412 -5.98 27.24 5.49
CA VAL A 412 -4.57 26.88 5.29
C VAL A 412 -4.33 25.42 5.74
N ALA A 413 -4.86 25.02 6.91
CA ALA A 413 -4.80 23.65 7.41
C ALA A 413 -5.37 22.63 6.40
N ASN A 414 -6.47 22.97 5.74
CA ASN A 414 -7.05 22.11 4.69
C ASN A 414 -6.22 22.03 3.40
N LEU A 415 -5.24 22.90 3.20
CA LEU A 415 -4.38 22.92 2.00
C LEU A 415 -2.96 22.38 2.27
N LEU A 416 -2.65 21.93 3.48
CA LEU A 416 -1.34 21.39 3.82
C LEU A 416 -1.03 20.14 2.98
N PRO A 417 0.10 20.11 2.25
CA PRO A 417 0.48 18.96 1.43
C PRO A 417 1.12 17.86 2.31
N LEU A 418 0.30 17.21 3.15
CA LEU A 418 0.74 16.21 4.13
C LEU A 418 -0.02 14.88 4.01
N VAL A 419 -1.00 14.79 3.12
CA VAL A 419 -1.88 13.62 3.01
C VAL A 419 -1.75 12.97 1.63
N MET A 420 -1.55 11.66 1.62
CA MET A 420 -1.53 10.82 0.42
C MET A 420 -2.02 9.41 0.77
N ASP A 421 -1.73 8.39 -0.05
CA ASP A 421 -2.04 7.00 0.25
C ASP A 421 -1.03 6.37 1.23
N VAL A 422 -1.44 5.25 1.82
CA VAL A 422 -0.62 4.44 2.72
C VAL A 422 0.67 3.96 2.04
N LYS A 423 1.74 3.90 2.81
CA LYS A 423 3.02 3.32 2.42
C LYS A 423 3.26 2.01 3.13
N ASN A 424 3.80 1.04 2.43
CA ASN A 424 4.37 -0.16 3.03
C ASN A 424 5.56 -0.64 2.19
N PHE A 425 6.75 -0.60 2.76
CA PHE A 425 8.01 -1.00 2.11
C PHE A 425 8.64 -2.22 2.79
N SER A 426 7.89 -2.93 3.62
CA SER A 426 8.39 -4.09 4.38
C SER A 426 8.63 -5.35 3.54
N GLY A 427 8.49 -5.25 2.24
CA GLY A 427 8.59 -6.37 1.30
C GLY A 427 7.28 -7.12 1.12
N GLY A 428 7.18 -7.87 0.04
CA GLY A 428 5.99 -8.63 -0.30
C GLY A 428 5.61 -8.57 -1.78
N MET A 429 4.34 -8.78 -2.07
CA MET A 429 3.78 -8.65 -3.40
C MET A 429 3.65 -7.17 -3.77
N MET A 430 4.25 -6.76 -4.88
CA MET A 430 4.12 -5.39 -5.37
C MET A 430 2.66 -5.10 -5.72
N LEU A 431 2.08 -4.12 -5.07
CA LEU A 431 0.67 -3.77 -5.18
C LEU A 431 0.48 -2.24 -5.08
N PRO A 432 0.97 -1.45 -6.07
CA PRO A 432 0.87 0.01 -6.03
C PRO A 432 -0.56 0.45 -5.81
N THR A 433 -0.74 1.53 -5.04
CA THR A 433 -2.08 2.05 -4.80
C THR A 433 -2.69 2.62 -6.08
N MET A 434 -4.00 2.74 -6.15
CA MET A 434 -4.68 3.34 -7.32
C MET A 434 -4.29 4.81 -7.54
N ARG A 435 -3.65 5.47 -6.57
CA ARG A 435 -3.05 6.79 -6.68
C ARG A 435 -1.54 6.76 -6.94
N GLN A 436 -1.02 5.61 -7.42
CA GLN A 436 0.38 5.46 -7.88
C GLN A 436 1.43 5.42 -6.77
N GLN A 437 1.04 5.40 -5.48
CA GLN A 437 1.98 5.22 -4.37
C GLN A 437 2.58 3.83 -4.40
N ALA A 438 3.90 3.72 -4.32
CA ALA A 438 4.61 2.46 -4.16
C ALA A 438 4.16 1.76 -2.86
N PHE A 439 3.81 0.49 -2.99
CA PHE A 439 3.30 -0.31 -1.89
C PHE A 439 3.56 -1.81 -2.14
N TRP A 440 3.98 -2.53 -1.10
CA TRP A 440 4.16 -3.98 -1.11
C TRP A 440 3.27 -4.62 -0.05
N PHE A 441 2.52 -5.62 -0.46
CA PHE A 441 1.60 -6.34 0.42
C PHE A 441 2.23 -7.63 0.94
N ASN A 442 2.34 -7.72 2.26
CA ASN A 442 2.69 -8.93 2.98
C ASN A 442 1.69 -9.13 4.13
N PRO A 443 0.85 -10.16 4.10
CA PRO A 443 -0.15 -10.38 5.16
C PRO A 443 0.45 -10.62 6.54
N PHE A 444 1.72 -11.09 6.60
CA PHE A 444 2.44 -11.31 7.85
C PHE A 444 3.15 -10.05 8.39
N ASN A 445 3.07 -8.94 7.65
CA ASN A 445 3.63 -7.65 8.04
C ASN A 445 2.79 -6.49 7.48
N CYS A 446 1.50 -6.48 7.79
CA CYS A 446 0.55 -5.47 7.35
C CYS A 446 -0.14 -4.72 8.50
N GLY A 447 0.39 -4.85 9.72
CA GLY A 447 -0.16 -4.20 10.92
C GLY A 447 -1.33 -4.96 11.56
N SER A 448 -1.65 -6.18 11.10
CA SER A 448 -2.59 -7.08 11.76
C SER A 448 -1.87 -8.20 12.50
N ASP A 449 -2.37 -8.54 13.66
CA ASP A 449 -1.93 -9.71 14.44
C ASP A 449 -2.60 -11.01 13.96
N ASN A 450 -3.64 -10.91 13.13
CA ASN A 450 -4.34 -12.05 12.53
C ASN A 450 -4.09 -12.05 11.02
N TYR A 451 -3.36 -13.01 10.54
CA TYR A 451 -2.89 -13.14 9.16
C TYR A 451 -3.88 -13.83 8.23
N ASN A 452 -5.07 -14.23 8.73
CA ASN A 452 -6.08 -14.86 7.91
C ASN A 452 -6.70 -13.90 6.91
N ILE A 453 -6.96 -14.40 5.71
CA ILE A 453 -7.43 -13.62 4.57
C ILE A 453 -8.79 -14.15 4.09
N ALA A 454 -9.76 -13.24 3.95
CA ALA A 454 -10.98 -13.46 3.19
C ALA A 454 -10.90 -12.74 1.85
N LEU A 455 -10.83 -13.50 0.75
CA LEU A 455 -10.68 -12.95 -0.59
C LEU A 455 -11.91 -13.21 -1.43
N THR A 456 -12.46 -12.16 -2.05
CA THR A 456 -13.63 -12.27 -2.92
C THR A 456 -13.37 -11.67 -4.30
N GLY A 457 -13.89 -12.33 -5.33
CA GLY A 457 -13.77 -11.79 -6.69
C GLY A 457 -14.61 -12.54 -7.71
N GLY A 458 -15.41 -11.81 -8.49
CA GLY A 458 -16.23 -12.39 -9.55
C GLY A 458 -15.40 -12.96 -10.71
N SER A 459 -16.09 -13.68 -11.61
CA SER A 459 -15.43 -14.24 -12.79
C SER A 459 -14.71 -13.16 -13.63
N GLY A 460 -13.47 -13.42 -14.00
CA GLY A 460 -12.62 -12.50 -14.74
C GLY A 460 -12.11 -11.31 -13.92
N ALA A 461 -12.17 -11.35 -12.60
CA ALA A 461 -11.59 -10.32 -11.70
C ALA A 461 -10.08 -10.46 -11.52
N GLY A 462 -9.49 -11.58 -11.94
CA GLY A 462 -8.07 -11.91 -11.71
C GLY A 462 -7.81 -12.58 -10.36
N LYS A 463 -8.82 -13.23 -9.78
CA LYS A 463 -8.77 -13.88 -8.46
C LYS A 463 -7.65 -14.93 -8.36
N SER A 464 -7.67 -15.96 -9.20
CA SER A 464 -6.65 -17.02 -9.19
C SER A 464 -5.25 -16.47 -9.47
N PHE A 465 -5.13 -15.49 -10.36
CA PHE A 465 -3.87 -14.80 -10.61
C PHE A 465 -3.34 -14.08 -9.36
N PHE A 466 -4.21 -13.34 -8.64
CA PHE A 466 -3.84 -12.64 -7.41
C PHE A 466 -3.34 -13.62 -6.34
N VAL A 467 -4.09 -14.71 -6.12
CA VAL A 467 -3.76 -15.70 -5.09
C VAL A 467 -2.48 -16.45 -5.42
N GLN A 468 -2.28 -16.82 -6.69
CA GLN A 468 -1.04 -17.45 -7.15
C GLN A 468 0.16 -16.51 -7.02
N LYS A 469 0.01 -15.20 -7.33
CA LYS A 469 1.08 -14.21 -7.15
C LYS A 469 1.42 -13.99 -5.68
N LEU A 470 0.42 -13.99 -4.80
CA LEU A 470 0.64 -13.94 -3.36
C LEU A 470 1.38 -15.19 -2.86
N ALA A 471 0.95 -16.39 -3.31
CA ALA A 471 1.58 -17.64 -2.95
C ALA A 471 3.04 -17.71 -3.42
N GLU A 472 3.31 -17.34 -4.67
CA GLU A 472 4.67 -17.24 -5.24
C GLU A 472 5.55 -16.32 -4.41
N THR A 473 5.05 -15.12 -4.12
CA THR A 473 5.79 -14.11 -3.35
C THR A 473 6.14 -14.61 -1.95
N LEU A 474 5.19 -15.18 -1.22
CA LEU A 474 5.45 -15.71 0.11
C LEU A 474 6.41 -16.91 0.09
N PHE A 475 6.29 -17.78 -0.92
CA PHE A 475 7.22 -18.90 -1.12
C PHE A 475 8.65 -18.39 -1.41
N ALA A 476 8.80 -17.38 -2.25
CA ALA A 476 10.09 -16.76 -2.57
C ALA A 476 10.75 -16.15 -1.32
N MET A 477 9.95 -15.63 -0.38
CA MET A 477 10.38 -15.12 0.93
C MET A 477 10.52 -16.23 1.99
N ASN A 478 10.83 -17.45 1.58
CA ASN A 478 11.00 -18.63 2.45
C ASN A 478 9.74 -19.10 3.21
N GLY A 479 8.57 -18.69 2.77
CA GLY A 479 7.29 -19.17 3.30
C GLY A 479 6.99 -20.63 2.93
N LYS A 480 5.99 -21.19 3.62
CA LYS A 480 5.39 -22.50 3.31
C LYS A 480 3.96 -22.33 2.85
N ILE A 481 3.63 -22.97 1.74
CA ILE A 481 2.34 -22.82 1.08
C ILE A 481 1.68 -24.19 0.92
N TRP A 482 0.41 -24.26 1.30
CA TRP A 482 -0.49 -25.34 0.94
C TRP A 482 -1.65 -24.74 0.16
N ALA A 483 -1.95 -25.28 -1.02
CA ALA A 483 -3.07 -24.83 -1.84
C ALA A 483 -4.06 -25.98 -2.03
N LEU A 484 -5.28 -25.80 -1.54
CA LEU A 484 -6.42 -26.67 -1.83
C LEU A 484 -7.08 -26.09 -3.08
N ASP A 485 -6.82 -26.73 -4.22
CA ASP A 485 -7.18 -26.25 -5.56
C ASP A 485 -8.33 -27.07 -6.14
N LYS A 486 -9.12 -26.43 -6.99
CA LYS A 486 -10.15 -27.09 -7.79
C LYS A 486 -10.09 -26.56 -9.21
N GLY A 487 -9.75 -27.44 -10.17
CA GLY A 487 -9.63 -27.04 -11.57
C GLY A 487 -8.21 -26.75 -12.03
N LYS A 488 -7.21 -27.28 -11.32
CA LYS A 488 -5.78 -27.33 -11.70
C LYS A 488 -5.13 -25.93 -11.86
N SER A 489 -5.67 -24.91 -11.21
CA SER A 489 -5.18 -23.53 -11.36
C SER A 489 -3.74 -23.39 -10.84
N PHE A 490 -3.37 -24.08 -9.77
CA PHE A 490 -2.03 -24.07 -9.17
C PHE A 490 -1.04 -25.07 -9.78
N LYS A 491 -1.46 -25.98 -10.68
CA LYS A 491 -0.59 -27.06 -11.20
C LYS A 491 0.71 -26.54 -11.80
N LYS A 492 0.61 -25.58 -12.71
CA LYS A 492 1.78 -24.97 -13.42
C LYS A 492 2.74 -24.31 -12.44
N LEU A 493 2.23 -23.45 -11.56
CA LEU A 493 3.03 -22.76 -10.56
C LEU A 493 3.74 -23.75 -9.62
N THR A 494 3.02 -24.75 -9.13
CA THR A 494 3.58 -25.78 -8.23
C THR A 494 4.78 -26.49 -8.87
N LEU A 495 4.64 -26.92 -10.11
CA LEU A 495 5.72 -27.59 -10.85
C LEU A 495 6.91 -26.66 -11.10
N MET A 496 6.67 -25.39 -11.44
CA MET A 496 7.74 -24.40 -11.65
C MET A 496 8.54 -24.14 -10.38
N LEU A 497 7.87 -24.08 -9.24
CA LEU A 497 8.51 -23.84 -7.95
C LEU A 497 9.17 -25.10 -7.35
N GLY A 498 9.15 -26.24 -8.07
CA GLY A 498 9.63 -27.54 -7.57
C GLY A 498 8.81 -28.08 -6.40
N GLY A 499 7.56 -27.67 -6.31
CA GLY A 499 6.59 -28.09 -5.30
C GLY A 499 5.99 -29.48 -5.59
N ARG A 500 5.16 -29.94 -4.66
CA ARG A 500 4.46 -31.23 -4.75
C ARG A 500 3.00 -31.03 -5.17
N TYR A 501 2.64 -31.56 -6.33
CA TYR A 501 1.26 -31.58 -6.81
C TYR A 501 0.64 -32.95 -6.55
N MET A 502 -0.49 -32.98 -5.83
CA MET A 502 -1.17 -34.19 -5.38
C MET A 502 -2.59 -34.26 -5.95
N THR A 503 -2.99 -35.42 -6.44
CA THR A 503 -4.32 -35.69 -7.02
C THR A 503 -5.12 -36.62 -6.11
N ALA A 504 -6.45 -36.56 -6.18
CA ALA A 504 -7.38 -37.27 -5.29
C ALA A 504 -7.14 -38.77 -5.18
N ASP A 505 -6.67 -39.43 -6.26
CA ASP A 505 -6.36 -40.85 -6.32
C ASP A 505 -5.10 -41.27 -5.52
N LYS A 506 -4.29 -40.28 -5.08
CA LYS A 506 -3.01 -40.50 -4.41
C LYS A 506 -2.89 -39.71 -3.09
N ILE A 507 -4.01 -39.41 -2.45
CA ILE A 507 -4.01 -38.66 -1.18
C ILE A 507 -4.31 -39.58 -0.02
N TYR A 508 -3.38 -39.64 0.94
CA TYR A 508 -3.55 -40.34 2.20
C TYR A 508 -3.47 -39.32 3.35
N LEU A 509 -4.43 -39.40 4.30
CA LEU A 509 -4.69 -38.35 5.28
C LEU A 509 -4.97 -38.94 6.68
N ASN A 510 -4.26 -39.99 7.09
CA ASN A 510 -4.42 -40.47 8.45
C ASN A 510 -4.06 -39.34 9.47
N PRO A 511 -5.03 -38.85 10.26
CA PRO A 511 -4.84 -37.71 11.14
C PRO A 511 -3.94 -38.00 12.34
N PHE A 512 -3.62 -39.25 12.60
CA PHE A 512 -2.76 -39.67 13.70
C PHE A 512 -1.28 -39.71 13.34
N THR A 513 -0.90 -39.63 12.07
CA THR A 513 0.47 -39.84 11.56
C THR A 513 1.51 -39.00 12.27
N HIS A 514 1.21 -37.75 12.63
CA HIS A 514 2.17 -36.81 13.20
C HIS A 514 1.98 -36.56 14.70
N LEU A 515 1.01 -37.20 15.35
CA LEU A 515 0.66 -36.93 16.74
C LEU A 515 1.77 -37.23 17.74
N GLU A 516 2.59 -38.27 17.52
CA GLU A 516 3.72 -38.55 18.40
C GLU A 516 4.73 -37.44 18.42
N ARG A 517 5.02 -36.84 17.27
CA ARG A 517 5.92 -35.66 17.16
C ARG A 517 5.32 -34.45 17.86
N ILE A 518 4.01 -34.27 17.79
CA ILE A 518 3.29 -33.18 18.49
C ILE A 518 3.32 -33.42 20.00
N ALA A 519 3.15 -34.69 20.43
CA ALA A 519 3.20 -35.09 21.85
C ALA A 519 4.59 -34.89 22.50
N MET A 520 5.67 -34.85 21.70
CA MET A 520 7.03 -34.56 22.15
C MET A 520 7.35 -33.08 22.20
N GLY A 521 6.44 -32.23 21.69
CA GLY A 521 6.61 -30.79 21.72
C GLY A 521 6.24 -30.18 23.08
N ASP A 522 6.81 -28.99 23.34
CA ASP A 522 6.54 -28.26 24.59
C ASP A 522 5.13 -27.61 24.58
N ASP A 523 4.54 -27.52 25.75
CA ASP A 523 3.35 -26.68 25.98
C ASP A 523 3.68 -25.22 25.70
N TYR A 524 2.73 -24.47 25.17
CA TYR A 524 2.90 -23.06 24.88
C TYR A 524 1.86 -22.20 25.59
N THR A 525 2.20 -20.95 25.82
CA THR A 525 1.29 -19.98 26.44
C THR A 525 0.49 -19.28 25.35
N ASP A 526 -0.83 -19.24 25.47
CA ASP A 526 -1.70 -18.52 24.56
C ASP A 526 -1.75 -17.00 24.85
N GLU A 527 -2.51 -16.26 24.07
CA GLU A 527 -2.66 -14.81 24.19
C GLU A 527 -3.36 -14.37 25.50
N LYS A 528 -4.06 -15.29 26.16
CA LYS A 528 -4.71 -15.06 27.44
C LYS A 528 -3.83 -15.43 28.62
N GLY A 529 -2.61 -15.93 28.37
CA GLY A 529 -1.69 -16.39 29.40
C GLY A 529 -1.97 -17.81 29.89
N GLU A 530 -2.84 -18.57 29.22
CA GLU A 530 -3.15 -19.97 29.55
C GLU A 530 -2.13 -20.91 28.89
N GLN A 531 -1.70 -21.93 29.65
CA GLN A 531 -0.87 -23.00 29.09
C GLN A 531 -1.73 -23.93 28.24
N VAL A 532 -1.35 -24.08 26.99
CA VAL A 532 -2.02 -24.91 26.00
C VAL A 532 -1.14 -26.10 25.63
N ASN A 533 -1.72 -27.30 25.71
CA ASN A 533 -1.07 -28.52 25.25
C ASN A 533 -1.45 -28.80 23.79
N PRO A 534 -0.49 -28.75 22.83
CA PRO A 534 -0.77 -28.93 21.41
C PRO A 534 -1.43 -30.28 21.07
N LEU A 535 -1.08 -31.31 21.82
CA LEU A 535 -1.66 -32.63 21.65
C LEU A 535 -3.17 -32.65 21.98
N LYS A 536 -3.58 -31.99 23.06
CA LYS A 536 -5.00 -31.91 23.44
C LYS A 536 -5.80 -31.14 22.39
N GLU A 537 -5.30 -30.04 21.89
CA GLU A 537 -5.96 -29.27 20.82
C GLU A 537 -6.07 -30.11 19.53
N THR A 538 -5.01 -30.82 19.16
CA THR A 538 -5.04 -31.66 17.97
C THR A 538 -6.04 -32.84 18.13
N LEU A 539 -6.09 -33.49 19.28
CA LEU A 539 -7.05 -34.56 19.55
C LEU A 539 -8.49 -34.04 19.55
N HIS A 540 -8.73 -32.84 20.04
CA HIS A 540 -10.05 -32.18 19.93
C HIS A 540 -10.45 -31.95 18.46
N THR A 541 -9.50 -31.49 17.62
CA THR A 541 -9.71 -31.31 16.18
C THR A 541 -10.00 -32.63 15.48
N ILE A 542 -9.28 -33.70 15.82
CA ILE A 542 -9.53 -35.05 15.28
C ILE A 542 -10.91 -35.55 15.71
N THR A 543 -11.36 -35.29 16.96
CA THR A 543 -12.71 -35.64 17.41
C THR A 543 -13.76 -34.94 16.53
N GLY A 544 -13.59 -33.67 16.17
CA GLY A 544 -14.46 -32.96 15.24
C GLY A 544 -14.48 -33.58 13.83
N LEU A 545 -13.33 -34.04 13.33
CA LEU A 545 -13.24 -34.77 12.06
C LEU A 545 -14.06 -36.06 12.11
N PHE A 546 -13.85 -36.91 13.12
CA PHE A 546 -14.58 -38.16 13.26
C PHE A 546 -16.09 -37.97 13.48
N ALA A 547 -16.47 -36.91 14.22
CA ALA A 547 -17.86 -36.52 14.37
C ALA A 547 -18.50 -36.15 13.02
N THR A 548 -17.77 -35.43 12.14
CA THR A 548 -18.20 -35.08 10.78
C THR A 548 -18.26 -36.32 9.87
N MET A 549 -17.36 -37.28 10.03
CA MET A 549 -17.38 -38.58 9.30
C MET A 549 -18.60 -39.39 9.67
N ALA A 550 -18.95 -39.47 10.96
CA ALA A 550 -20.09 -40.24 11.45
C ALA A 550 -21.44 -39.52 11.22
N CYS A 551 -21.48 -38.20 11.40
CA CYS A 551 -22.70 -37.37 11.29
C CYS A 551 -22.53 -36.24 10.28
N PRO A 552 -22.52 -36.50 8.96
CA PRO A 552 -22.22 -35.45 7.95
C PRO A 552 -23.37 -34.47 7.75
N THR A 553 -24.60 -34.77 8.14
CA THR A 553 -25.81 -33.97 7.86
C THR A 553 -26.49 -33.38 9.09
N HIS A 554 -26.16 -33.85 10.28
CA HIS A 554 -26.72 -33.37 11.55
C HIS A 554 -25.64 -33.27 12.62
N GLU A 555 -25.92 -32.55 13.68
CA GLU A 555 -25.02 -32.36 14.80
C GLU A 555 -25.01 -33.60 15.73
N MET A 556 -23.80 -34.01 16.15
CA MET A 556 -23.61 -35.06 17.10
C MET A 556 -23.92 -34.53 18.51
N GLY A 557 -24.66 -35.32 19.33
CA GLY A 557 -24.98 -34.93 20.69
C GLY A 557 -23.75 -34.81 21.57
N ASP A 558 -23.82 -33.97 22.64
CA ASP A 558 -22.70 -33.72 23.52
C ASP A 558 -22.16 -34.97 24.20
N PHE A 559 -23.06 -35.89 24.58
CA PHE A 559 -22.69 -37.19 25.19
C PHE A 559 -21.90 -38.03 24.20
N GLU A 560 -22.43 -38.20 22.97
CA GLU A 560 -21.80 -38.96 21.92
C GLU A 560 -20.43 -38.40 21.54
N LYS A 561 -20.31 -37.07 21.44
CA LYS A 561 -19.05 -36.33 21.13
C LYS A 561 -18.01 -36.55 22.21
N SER A 562 -18.44 -36.50 23.51
CA SER A 562 -17.55 -36.76 24.64
C SER A 562 -17.02 -38.20 24.63
N VAL A 563 -17.90 -39.19 24.45
CA VAL A 563 -17.48 -40.59 24.38
C VAL A 563 -16.60 -40.88 23.17
N LEU A 564 -16.91 -40.28 22.01
CA LEU A 564 -16.07 -40.39 20.82
C LEU A 564 -14.65 -39.85 21.10
N GLY A 565 -14.53 -38.70 21.76
CA GLY A 565 -13.24 -38.16 22.18
C GLY A 565 -12.43 -39.08 23.06
N ASP A 566 -13.07 -39.69 24.05
CA ASP A 566 -12.43 -40.66 24.94
C ASP A 566 -12.00 -41.95 24.17
N CYS A 567 -12.80 -42.41 23.23
CA CYS A 567 -12.46 -43.54 22.35
C CYS A 567 -11.27 -43.24 21.44
N ILE A 568 -11.19 -42.02 20.88
CA ILE A 568 -10.07 -41.59 20.06
C ILE A 568 -8.78 -41.54 20.91
N ILE A 569 -8.84 -40.97 22.10
CA ILE A 569 -7.70 -40.94 23.04
C ILE A 569 -7.24 -42.34 23.39
N THR A 570 -8.18 -43.25 23.69
CA THR A 570 -7.90 -44.65 24.04
C THR A 570 -7.23 -45.39 22.87
N ALA A 571 -7.76 -45.25 21.67
CA ALA A 571 -7.20 -45.85 20.45
C ALA A 571 -5.77 -45.31 20.19
N TRP A 572 -5.57 -43.99 20.31
CA TRP A 572 -4.26 -43.39 20.12
C TRP A 572 -3.24 -43.81 21.21
N GLN A 573 -3.65 -43.91 22.46
CA GLN A 573 -2.76 -44.38 23.53
C GLN A 573 -2.27 -45.82 23.28
N ALA A 574 -3.13 -46.66 22.71
CA ALA A 574 -2.81 -48.05 22.42
C ALA A 574 -1.95 -48.24 21.18
N HIS A 575 -2.18 -47.46 20.10
CA HIS A 575 -1.60 -47.71 18.77
C HIS A 575 -0.71 -46.57 18.27
N LYS A 576 -0.66 -45.39 18.94
CA LYS A 576 0.18 -44.25 18.60
C LYS A 576 -0.02 -43.80 17.13
N SER A 577 1.09 -43.63 16.38
CA SER A 577 1.10 -43.22 14.98
C SER A 577 0.46 -44.26 14.03
N GLU A 578 0.27 -45.53 14.49
CA GLU A 578 -0.39 -46.60 13.75
C GLU A 578 -1.91 -46.63 14.01
N THR A 579 -2.46 -45.67 14.72
CA THR A 579 -3.92 -45.60 14.96
C THR A 579 -4.67 -45.48 13.65
N LEU A 580 -5.67 -46.33 13.45
CA LEU A 580 -6.55 -46.41 12.29
C LEU A 580 -7.99 -46.08 12.69
N VAL A 581 -8.86 -45.78 11.71
CA VAL A 581 -10.30 -45.61 11.92
C VAL A 581 -10.90 -46.89 12.53
N ASP A 582 -10.37 -48.07 12.17
CA ASP A 582 -10.74 -49.37 12.71
C ASP A 582 -10.61 -49.42 14.24
N HIS A 583 -9.49 -48.96 14.79
CA HIS A 583 -9.23 -48.96 16.23
C HIS A 583 -10.18 -48.01 16.98
N VAL A 584 -10.55 -46.89 16.39
CA VAL A 584 -11.53 -45.95 16.96
C VAL A 584 -12.93 -46.56 16.97
N GLN A 585 -13.27 -47.27 15.89
CA GLN A 585 -14.54 -47.98 15.80
C GLN A 585 -14.65 -49.14 16.83
N GLU A 586 -13.59 -49.93 16.99
CA GLU A 586 -13.51 -50.99 18.01
C GLU A 586 -13.66 -50.41 19.43
N ALA A 587 -13.04 -49.29 19.70
CA ALA A 587 -13.18 -48.60 20.98
C ALA A 587 -14.61 -48.09 21.22
N LEU A 588 -15.31 -47.63 20.18
CA LEU A 588 -16.73 -47.22 20.25
C LEU A 588 -17.64 -48.41 20.54
N PHE A 589 -17.45 -49.57 19.87
CA PHE A 589 -18.23 -50.75 20.18
C PHE A 589 -17.99 -51.25 21.62
N ALA A 590 -16.73 -51.23 22.07
CA ALA A 590 -16.41 -51.61 23.44
C ALA A 590 -17.02 -50.63 24.47
N ALA A 591 -17.09 -49.32 24.14
CA ALA A 591 -17.77 -48.33 24.98
C ALA A 591 -19.30 -48.55 25.02
N ALA A 592 -19.90 -48.89 23.87
CA ALA A 592 -21.33 -49.24 23.79
C ALA A 592 -21.68 -50.45 24.66
N GLU A 593 -20.86 -51.51 24.61
CA GLU A 593 -21.06 -52.68 25.43
C GLU A 593 -20.96 -52.37 26.94
N LYS A 594 -19.93 -51.59 27.34
CA LYS A 594 -19.76 -51.15 28.74
C LYS A 594 -20.93 -50.34 29.28
N GLN A 595 -21.65 -49.65 28.41
CA GLN A 595 -22.84 -48.85 28.75
C GLN A 595 -24.16 -49.63 28.55
N GLY A 596 -24.11 -50.93 28.60
CA GLY A 596 -25.30 -51.79 28.51
C GLY A 596 -25.88 -51.95 27.12
N GLY A 597 -25.07 -51.79 26.09
CA GLY A 597 -25.47 -51.90 24.68
C GLY A 597 -26.07 -50.60 24.12
N ASP A 598 -25.52 -49.46 24.48
CA ASP A 598 -26.02 -48.16 23.99
C ASP A 598 -26.03 -48.10 22.45
N ARG A 599 -27.23 -48.05 21.88
CA ARG A 599 -27.46 -48.07 20.44
C ARG A 599 -26.88 -46.86 19.74
N ARG A 600 -26.86 -45.67 20.37
CA ARG A 600 -26.32 -44.44 19.79
C ARG A 600 -24.84 -44.57 19.43
N LEU A 601 -24.04 -45.15 20.35
CA LEU A 601 -22.62 -45.39 20.13
C LEU A 601 -22.37 -46.46 19.08
N SER A 602 -23.19 -47.49 19.04
CA SER A 602 -23.14 -48.51 17.99
C SER A 602 -23.49 -47.95 16.63
N ASP A 603 -24.48 -47.05 16.55
CA ASP A 603 -24.85 -46.37 15.30
C ASP A 603 -23.71 -45.50 14.77
N ILE A 604 -23.04 -44.73 15.64
CA ILE A 604 -21.84 -43.93 15.30
C ILE A 604 -20.72 -44.85 14.77
N ALA A 605 -20.44 -45.96 15.47
CA ALA A 605 -19.44 -46.93 15.03
C ALA A 605 -19.76 -47.51 13.64
N MET A 606 -21.04 -47.84 13.36
CA MET A 606 -21.47 -48.29 12.04
C MET A 606 -21.34 -47.26 10.95
N GLN A 607 -21.57 -45.97 11.24
CA GLN A 607 -21.39 -44.88 10.27
C GLN A 607 -19.93 -44.75 9.81
N LEU A 608 -18.96 -45.17 10.61
CA LEU A 608 -17.53 -45.15 10.25
C LEU A 608 -17.13 -46.31 9.30
N ASN A 609 -17.99 -47.32 9.02
CA ASN A 609 -17.65 -48.47 8.20
C ASN A 609 -17.05 -48.16 6.83
N LYS A 610 -17.51 -47.10 6.17
CA LYS A 610 -16.99 -46.69 4.84
C LYS A 610 -15.55 -46.11 4.88
N TYR A 611 -15.09 -45.76 6.06
CA TYR A 611 -13.75 -45.19 6.26
C TYR A 611 -12.74 -46.17 6.87
N ARG A 612 -13.16 -47.37 7.27
CA ARG A 612 -12.27 -48.43 7.77
C ARG A 612 -11.29 -48.89 6.71
N SER A 613 -10.25 -49.57 7.09
CA SER A 613 -9.22 -50.12 6.19
C SER A 613 -9.78 -50.88 5.00
N GLU A 614 -10.86 -51.68 5.21
CA GLU A 614 -11.58 -52.42 4.15
C GLU A 614 -12.74 -51.63 3.51
N GLY A 615 -13.01 -50.41 3.98
CA GLY A 615 -14.08 -49.55 3.50
C GLY A 615 -13.72 -48.87 2.16
N ILE A 616 -14.73 -48.35 1.46
CA ILE A 616 -14.60 -47.71 0.14
C ILE A 616 -13.55 -46.57 0.18
N TYR A 617 -13.44 -45.87 1.31
CA TYR A 617 -12.53 -44.72 1.51
C TYR A 617 -11.38 -45.04 2.49
N GLY A 618 -11.11 -46.34 2.70
CA GLY A 618 -10.15 -46.81 3.69
C GLY A 618 -8.74 -46.30 3.43
N ASP A 619 -8.28 -46.36 2.21
CA ASP A 619 -6.94 -45.89 1.83
C ASP A 619 -6.71 -44.42 2.15
N THR A 620 -7.72 -43.59 1.98
CA THR A 620 -7.62 -42.15 2.23
C THR A 620 -7.34 -41.81 3.70
N PHE A 621 -7.97 -42.53 4.65
CA PHE A 621 -7.96 -42.17 6.07
C PHE A 621 -7.08 -43.06 6.95
N ASN A 622 -6.61 -44.19 6.44
CA ASN A 622 -5.82 -45.13 7.24
C ASN A 622 -4.35 -45.27 6.81
N LYS A 623 -4.00 -44.92 5.57
CA LYS A 623 -2.59 -44.85 5.16
C LYS A 623 -1.92 -43.60 5.74
N PRO A 624 -0.61 -43.68 6.10
CA PRO A 624 0.11 -42.55 6.64
C PRO A 624 -0.02 -41.27 5.78
N SER A 625 -0.19 -40.12 6.44
CA SER A 625 -0.35 -38.85 5.73
C SER A 625 0.81 -38.58 4.79
N MET A 626 0.50 -38.23 3.56
CA MET A 626 1.48 -37.86 2.54
C MET A 626 1.96 -36.42 2.61
N LEU A 627 1.37 -35.60 3.47
CA LEU A 627 1.82 -34.21 3.69
C LEU A 627 3.15 -34.24 4.44
N ASP A 628 4.21 -33.77 3.77
CA ASP A 628 5.58 -33.73 4.29
C ASP A 628 5.91 -32.35 4.85
N PRO A 629 6.29 -32.23 6.13
CA PRO A 629 6.69 -30.94 6.72
C PRO A 629 7.91 -30.30 6.06
N ASN A 630 8.69 -31.03 5.29
CA ASN A 630 9.89 -30.51 4.63
C ASN A 630 9.60 -29.93 3.23
N VAL A 631 8.43 -30.20 2.66
CA VAL A 631 8.01 -29.62 1.39
C VAL A 631 7.43 -28.24 1.64
N HIS A 632 7.96 -27.25 0.93
CA HIS A 632 7.57 -25.84 1.14
C HIS A 632 6.41 -25.35 0.28
N PHE A 633 6.10 -26.04 -0.81
CA PHE A 633 4.95 -25.74 -1.66
C PHE A 633 4.21 -27.04 -2.01
N THR A 634 2.99 -27.16 -1.55
CA THR A 634 2.17 -28.37 -1.79
C THR A 634 0.81 -27.96 -2.32
N THR A 635 0.43 -28.46 -3.48
CA THR A 635 -0.93 -28.28 -4.01
C THR A 635 -1.67 -29.60 -3.98
N ILE A 636 -2.89 -29.55 -3.51
CA ILE A 636 -3.82 -30.67 -3.41
C ILE A 636 -5.02 -30.37 -4.32
N GLU A 637 -5.14 -31.14 -5.39
CA GLU A 637 -6.26 -31.09 -6.33
C GLU A 637 -7.46 -31.81 -5.74
N LEU A 638 -8.55 -31.07 -5.55
CA LEU A 638 -9.79 -31.61 -4.98
C LEU A 638 -10.72 -32.23 -6.02
N ASP A 639 -10.52 -31.96 -7.31
CA ASP A 639 -11.27 -32.62 -8.36
C ASP A 639 -10.94 -34.12 -8.37
N GLY A 640 -12.00 -34.95 -8.41
CA GLY A 640 -11.90 -36.41 -8.35
C GLY A 640 -12.34 -37.03 -7.04
N PHE A 641 -12.50 -36.22 -5.96
CA PHE A 641 -13.16 -36.73 -4.76
C PHE A 641 -14.68 -36.77 -4.92
N PRO A 642 -15.34 -37.87 -4.50
CA PRO A 642 -16.80 -37.93 -4.42
C PRO A 642 -17.35 -36.84 -3.48
N SER A 643 -18.49 -36.25 -3.83
CA SER A 643 -19.10 -35.13 -3.08
C SER A 643 -19.46 -35.50 -1.63
N ASP A 644 -19.75 -36.77 -1.34
CA ASP A 644 -20.15 -37.26 -0.02
C ASP A 644 -18.99 -37.34 0.99
N ILE A 645 -17.73 -37.40 0.51
CA ILE A 645 -16.55 -37.41 1.39
C ILE A 645 -15.78 -36.09 1.35
N MET A 646 -16.17 -35.16 0.50
CA MET A 646 -15.42 -33.92 0.32
C MET A 646 -15.24 -33.16 1.63
N ARG A 647 -16.29 -33.07 2.48
CA ARG A 647 -16.22 -32.40 3.77
C ARG A 647 -15.24 -33.10 4.75
N PRO A 648 -15.31 -34.40 5.01
CA PRO A 648 -14.29 -35.12 5.77
C PRO A 648 -12.86 -34.95 5.22
N VAL A 649 -12.68 -34.94 3.90
CA VAL A 649 -11.35 -34.74 3.27
C VAL A 649 -10.81 -33.33 3.55
N ILE A 650 -11.62 -32.32 3.38
CA ILE A 650 -11.18 -30.93 3.66
C ILE A 650 -10.82 -30.78 5.13
N PHE A 651 -11.60 -31.33 6.04
CA PHE A 651 -11.31 -31.24 7.48
C PHE A 651 -10.06 -32.04 7.85
N ALA A 652 -9.84 -33.22 7.27
CA ALA A 652 -8.61 -33.97 7.45
C ALA A 652 -7.39 -33.20 6.90
N LEU A 653 -7.51 -32.55 5.74
CA LEU A 653 -6.49 -31.71 5.18
C LEU A 653 -6.19 -30.50 6.08
N MET A 654 -7.20 -29.76 6.52
CA MET A 654 -7.02 -28.63 7.44
C MET A 654 -6.36 -29.06 8.75
N SER A 655 -6.81 -30.19 9.35
CA SER A 655 -6.19 -30.76 10.53
C SER A 655 -4.72 -31.11 10.30
N SER A 656 -4.41 -31.80 9.21
CA SER A 656 -3.04 -32.20 8.87
C SER A 656 -2.16 -30.99 8.56
N ILE A 657 -2.67 -29.99 7.86
CA ILE A 657 -1.94 -28.74 7.56
C ILE A 657 -1.68 -27.95 8.85
N THR A 658 -2.64 -27.85 9.76
CA THR A 658 -2.47 -27.22 11.07
C THR A 658 -1.38 -27.93 11.89
N GLN A 659 -1.38 -29.26 11.90
CA GLN A 659 -0.30 -30.05 12.52
C GLN A 659 1.05 -29.73 11.89
N GLN A 660 1.12 -29.58 10.58
CA GLN A 660 2.35 -29.22 9.88
C GLN A 660 2.79 -27.77 10.14
N MET A 661 1.86 -26.84 10.29
CA MET A 661 2.18 -25.47 10.72
C MET A 661 2.87 -25.47 12.09
N TYR A 662 2.41 -26.32 13.02
CA TYR A 662 3.05 -26.52 14.31
C TYR A 662 4.44 -27.15 14.16
N LEU A 663 4.58 -28.24 13.41
CA LEU A 663 5.81 -29.03 13.27
C LEU A 663 6.88 -28.35 12.41
N SER A 664 6.52 -27.39 11.58
CA SER A 664 7.44 -26.79 10.61
C SER A 664 8.35 -25.69 11.14
N GLY A 665 8.59 -25.61 12.46
CA GLY A 665 9.64 -24.78 13.05
C GLY A 665 9.18 -23.37 13.41
N SER A 666 10.06 -22.37 13.21
CA SER A 666 9.89 -21.00 13.71
C SER A 666 8.54 -20.34 13.40
N ARG A 667 7.97 -19.64 14.37
CA ARG A 667 6.78 -18.80 14.20
C ARG A 667 7.01 -17.62 13.24
N SER A 668 8.26 -17.22 13.04
CA SER A 668 8.63 -16.16 12.11
C SER A 668 8.60 -16.57 10.63
N THR A 669 8.50 -17.88 10.34
CA THR A 669 8.37 -18.36 8.96
C THR A 669 6.91 -18.22 8.51
N PRO A 670 6.59 -17.45 7.46
CA PRO A 670 5.25 -17.36 6.91
C PRO A 670 4.70 -18.73 6.49
N LYS A 671 3.48 -19.04 6.88
CA LYS A 671 2.82 -20.31 6.56
C LYS A 671 1.41 -20.00 6.12
N MET A 672 1.04 -20.38 4.90
CA MET A 672 -0.28 -20.07 4.35
C MET A 672 -0.94 -21.30 3.75
N CYS A 673 -2.18 -21.55 4.16
CA CYS A 673 -3.09 -22.50 3.52
C CYS A 673 -4.13 -21.73 2.70
N ILE A 674 -4.12 -21.94 1.40
CA ILE A 674 -5.06 -21.33 0.45
C ILE A 674 -6.17 -22.33 0.20
N ILE A 675 -7.43 -21.91 0.32
CA ILE A 675 -8.62 -22.72 0.09
C ILE A 675 -9.41 -22.07 -1.03
N GLU A 676 -9.26 -22.59 -2.26
CA GLU A 676 -9.94 -22.06 -3.44
C GLU A 676 -11.26 -22.82 -3.70
N GLU A 677 -12.38 -22.07 -3.82
CA GLU A 677 -13.73 -22.56 -4.14
C GLU A 677 -14.31 -23.70 -3.26
N ALA A 678 -13.57 -24.15 -2.26
CA ALA A 678 -13.96 -25.28 -1.41
C ALA A 678 -15.24 -25.02 -0.58
N TRP A 679 -15.65 -23.76 -0.43
CA TRP A 679 -16.83 -23.39 0.36
C TRP A 679 -18.14 -23.88 -0.24
N SER A 680 -18.24 -23.96 -1.56
CA SER A 680 -19.41 -24.55 -2.23
C SER A 680 -19.60 -26.03 -1.88
N LEU A 681 -18.53 -26.69 -1.44
CA LEU A 681 -18.50 -28.08 -1.07
C LEU A 681 -18.70 -28.30 0.44
N MET A 682 -18.52 -27.26 1.25
CA MET A 682 -18.79 -27.29 2.70
C MET A 682 -20.20 -26.81 3.06
N ALA A 683 -21.05 -26.55 2.06
CA ALA A 683 -22.40 -26.07 2.26
C ALA A 683 -23.24 -27.10 3.07
N GLY A 684 -23.75 -26.69 4.23
CA GLY A 684 -24.60 -27.43 5.12
C GLY A 684 -24.57 -26.77 6.51
N SER A 685 -25.70 -26.60 7.14
CA SER A 685 -25.81 -26.00 8.49
C SER A 685 -25.38 -26.99 9.57
N ASN A 686 -24.09 -27.07 9.87
CA ASN A 686 -23.60 -27.92 10.96
C ASN A 686 -22.71 -27.09 11.91
N ALA A 687 -23.14 -26.90 13.16
CA ALA A 687 -22.42 -26.16 14.18
C ALA A 687 -21.03 -26.75 14.47
N GLN A 688 -20.83 -28.03 14.29
CA GLN A 688 -19.53 -28.71 14.48
C GLN A 688 -18.53 -28.27 13.39
N ALA A 689 -19.00 -28.12 12.15
CA ALA A 689 -18.16 -27.61 11.06
C ALA A 689 -17.72 -26.16 11.32
N GLN A 690 -18.61 -25.33 11.83
CA GLN A 690 -18.30 -23.96 12.23
C GLN A 690 -17.28 -23.93 13.38
N GLU A 691 -17.44 -24.75 14.41
CA GLU A 691 -16.49 -24.87 15.51
C GLU A 691 -15.12 -25.33 15.03
N PHE A 692 -15.07 -26.29 14.11
CA PHE A 692 -13.83 -26.79 13.51
C PHE A 692 -13.08 -25.68 12.76
N ILE A 693 -13.77 -24.89 11.95
CA ILE A 693 -13.16 -23.75 11.23
C ILE A 693 -12.67 -22.71 12.22
N ASN A 694 -13.49 -22.30 13.19
CA ASN A 694 -13.09 -21.35 14.21
C ASN A 694 -11.83 -21.79 14.97
N THR A 695 -11.75 -23.07 15.31
CA THR A 695 -10.60 -23.65 16.00
C THR A 695 -9.38 -23.70 15.10
N GLY A 696 -9.52 -24.15 13.84
CA GLY A 696 -8.43 -24.23 12.86
C GLY A 696 -7.79 -22.87 12.59
N TYR A 697 -8.60 -21.82 12.35
CA TYR A 697 -8.11 -20.48 12.09
C TYR A 697 -7.39 -19.85 13.28
N ARG A 698 -7.93 -20.03 14.50
CA ARG A 698 -7.27 -19.57 15.72
C ARG A 698 -5.97 -20.31 16.01
N THR A 699 -5.97 -21.63 15.78
CA THR A 699 -4.78 -22.45 16.01
C THR A 699 -3.67 -22.11 15.01
N ALA A 700 -3.99 -21.90 13.72
CA ALA A 700 -3.01 -21.50 12.70
C ALA A 700 -2.29 -20.19 13.09
N ARG A 701 -3.03 -19.16 13.53
CA ARG A 701 -2.47 -17.89 13.98
C ARG A 701 -1.41 -18.07 15.07
N LYS A 702 -1.64 -18.94 16.05
CA LYS A 702 -0.70 -19.23 17.15
C LYS A 702 0.67 -19.73 16.65
N PHE A 703 0.70 -20.36 15.48
CA PHE A 703 1.92 -20.92 14.87
C PHE A 703 2.50 -20.08 13.71
N GLY A 704 2.09 -18.82 13.62
CA GLY A 704 2.48 -17.94 12.51
C GLY A 704 1.90 -18.40 11.18
N GLY A 705 0.75 -19.07 11.22
CA GLY A 705 0.03 -19.55 10.04
C GLY A 705 -1.13 -18.62 9.66
N SER A 706 -1.59 -18.78 8.42
CA SER A 706 -2.71 -18.07 7.83
C SER A 706 -3.55 -19.03 7.00
N PHE A 707 -4.86 -18.86 7.06
CA PHE A 707 -5.79 -19.41 6.07
C PHE A 707 -6.22 -18.29 5.13
N CYS A 708 -6.07 -18.52 3.83
CA CYS A 708 -6.56 -17.63 2.77
C CYS A 708 -7.77 -18.30 2.11
N THR A 709 -8.95 -17.82 2.44
CA THR A 709 -10.21 -18.35 1.90
C THR A 709 -10.65 -17.53 0.72
N VAL A 710 -10.93 -18.21 -0.39
CA VAL A 710 -11.20 -17.57 -1.67
C VAL A 710 -12.59 -17.94 -2.17
N THR A 711 -13.44 -16.93 -2.49
CA THR A 711 -14.81 -17.10 -2.97
C THR A 711 -15.07 -16.30 -4.24
N GLN A 712 -16.15 -16.63 -4.96
CA GLN A 712 -16.53 -15.92 -6.20
C GLN A 712 -17.27 -14.61 -5.96
N GLY A 713 -17.92 -14.43 -4.81
CA GLY A 713 -18.60 -13.23 -4.42
C GLY A 713 -18.62 -13.02 -2.92
N ILE A 714 -18.79 -11.80 -2.47
CA ILE A 714 -18.90 -11.50 -1.03
C ILE A 714 -20.09 -12.21 -0.40
N GLU A 715 -21.17 -12.41 -1.16
CA GLU A 715 -22.37 -13.13 -0.74
C GLU A 715 -22.11 -14.58 -0.35
N ASP A 716 -21.08 -15.22 -0.90
CA ASP A 716 -20.73 -16.59 -0.61
C ASP A 716 -20.31 -16.77 0.85
N PHE A 717 -19.62 -15.79 1.41
CA PHE A 717 -19.23 -15.80 2.83
C PHE A 717 -20.44 -15.71 3.78
N TYR A 718 -21.55 -15.19 3.32
CA TYR A 718 -22.79 -15.05 4.10
C TYR A 718 -23.80 -16.17 3.81
N SER A 719 -23.44 -17.12 2.93
CA SER A 719 -24.36 -18.19 2.51
C SER A 719 -24.48 -19.32 3.51
N THR A 720 -23.43 -19.57 4.31
CA THR A 720 -23.39 -20.63 5.33
C THR A 720 -22.73 -20.15 6.60
N PRO A 721 -23.07 -20.77 7.76
CA PRO A 721 -22.42 -20.43 9.04
C PRO A 721 -20.90 -20.66 9.04
N GLU A 722 -20.45 -21.69 8.33
CA GLU A 722 -19.03 -22.06 8.19
C GLU A 722 -18.25 -21.00 7.39
N ALA A 723 -18.81 -20.56 6.28
CA ALA A 723 -18.22 -19.51 5.46
C ALA A 723 -18.15 -18.18 6.22
N LEU A 724 -19.21 -17.82 6.95
CA LEU A 724 -19.24 -16.65 7.80
C LEU A 724 -18.24 -16.75 8.95
N ALA A 725 -18.02 -17.94 9.51
CA ALA A 725 -17.00 -18.17 10.53
C ALA A 725 -15.59 -17.90 10.00
N ALA A 726 -15.28 -18.35 8.78
CA ALA A 726 -14.00 -18.07 8.14
C ALA A 726 -13.82 -16.56 7.87
N PHE A 727 -14.87 -15.88 7.39
CA PHE A 727 -14.86 -14.44 7.18
C PHE A 727 -14.60 -13.66 8.47
N ASN A 728 -15.33 -14.00 9.54
CA ASN A 728 -15.21 -13.34 10.86
C ASN A 728 -13.87 -13.61 11.56
N ASN A 729 -13.18 -14.69 11.23
CA ASN A 729 -11.83 -15.01 11.73
C ASN A 729 -10.71 -14.48 10.82
N SER A 730 -11.02 -13.68 9.83
CA SER A 730 -10.08 -13.05 8.93
C SER A 730 -10.05 -11.54 9.16
N ASP A 731 -8.90 -10.97 9.50
CA ASP A 731 -8.74 -9.51 9.67
C ASP A 731 -8.35 -8.83 8.35
N ILE A 732 -7.88 -9.61 7.39
CA ILE A 732 -7.48 -9.11 6.08
C ILE A 732 -8.57 -9.47 5.07
N HIS A 733 -9.26 -8.45 4.58
CA HIS A 733 -10.30 -8.64 3.56
C HIS A 733 -9.83 -8.08 2.22
N ILE A 734 -9.83 -8.92 1.19
CA ILE A 734 -9.43 -8.56 -0.17
C ILE A 734 -10.64 -8.68 -1.08
N THR A 735 -11.05 -7.55 -1.65
CA THR A 735 -12.20 -7.50 -2.55
C THR A 735 -11.72 -7.08 -3.94
N LEU A 736 -11.82 -8.00 -4.88
CA LEU A 736 -11.60 -7.74 -6.30
C LEU A 736 -12.93 -7.32 -6.95
N ARG A 737 -12.94 -7.18 -8.29
CA ARG A 737 -14.16 -6.90 -9.02
C ARG A 737 -15.25 -7.94 -8.66
N GLN A 738 -16.42 -7.46 -8.26
CA GLN A 738 -17.55 -8.30 -7.88
C GLN A 738 -18.51 -8.56 -9.05
N GLY A 739 -19.30 -9.63 -8.92
CA GLY A 739 -20.36 -10.00 -9.85
C GLY A 739 -21.66 -9.22 -9.64
N SER A 740 -22.73 -9.71 -10.26
CA SER A 740 -24.07 -9.11 -10.16
C SER A 740 -24.70 -9.20 -8.77
N GLY A 741 -24.25 -10.13 -7.93
CA GLY A 741 -24.71 -10.32 -6.54
C GLY A 741 -24.39 -9.15 -5.62
N LEU A 742 -23.36 -8.35 -5.92
CA LEU A 742 -22.94 -7.22 -5.10
C LEU A 742 -24.08 -6.22 -4.79
N THR A 743 -24.92 -5.90 -5.78
CA THR A 743 -26.00 -4.93 -5.60
C THR A 743 -27.05 -5.42 -4.59
N LYS A 744 -27.38 -6.69 -4.64
CA LYS A 744 -28.30 -7.33 -3.67
C LYS A 744 -27.63 -7.39 -2.30
N PHE A 745 -26.37 -7.84 -2.23
CA PHE A 745 -25.61 -7.91 -0.99
C PHE A 745 -25.54 -6.57 -0.25
N ILE A 746 -25.22 -5.46 -0.96
CA ILE A 746 -25.19 -4.11 -0.38
C ILE A 746 -26.55 -3.70 0.18
N LYS A 747 -27.65 -4.06 -0.49
CA LYS A 747 -29.00 -3.75 -0.02
C LYS A 747 -29.34 -4.51 1.27
N ASP A 748 -28.92 -5.77 1.35
CA ASP A 748 -29.19 -6.64 2.49
C ASP A 748 -28.24 -6.35 3.66
N ASN A 749 -27.03 -5.81 3.37
CA ASN A 749 -25.98 -5.49 4.35
C ASN A 749 -25.45 -4.04 4.14
N PRO A 750 -26.21 -3.01 4.44
CA PRO A 750 -25.90 -1.63 4.08
C PRO A 750 -24.68 -1.05 4.82
N SER A 751 -24.31 -1.60 5.98
CA SER A 751 -23.17 -1.16 6.79
C SER A 751 -21.85 -1.85 6.43
N HIS A 752 -21.85 -2.86 5.55
CA HIS A 752 -20.65 -3.64 5.23
C HIS A 752 -19.61 -2.83 4.47
N PHE A 753 -20.05 -2.07 3.47
CA PHE A 753 -19.22 -1.15 2.70
C PHE A 753 -19.69 0.28 2.88
N SER A 754 -18.79 1.21 3.14
CA SER A 754 -19.09 2.63 3.10
C SER A 754 -19.56 3.07 1.70
N PRO A 755 -20.29 4.17 1.55
CA PRO A 755 -20.71 4.69 0.24
C PRO A 755 -19.53 4.93 -0.72
N TYR A 756 -18.36 5.30 -0.16
CA TYR A 756 -17.15 5.53 -0.94
C TYR A 756 -16.56 4.21 -1.45
N GLU A 757 -16.43 3.21 -0.59
CA GLU A 757 -15.97 1.87 -0.99
C GLU A 757 -16.88 1.27 -2.06
N GLN A 758 -18.20 1.35 -1.88
CA GLN A 758 -19.17 0.89 -2.88
C GLN A 758 -18.97 1.56 -4.24
N PHE A 759 -18.69 2.86 -4.24
CA PHE A 759 -18.44 3.61 -5.47
C PHE A 759 -17.19 3.11 -6.17
N VAL A 760 -16.08 2.92 -5.43
CA VAL A 760 -14.81 2.48 -6.00
C VAL A 760 -14.90 1.03 -6.49
N ILE A 761 -15.45 0.09 -5.70
CA ILE A 761 -15.61 -1.32 -6.11
C ILE A 761 -16.43 -1.45 -7.39
N LYS A 762 -17.51 -0.67 -7.54
CA LYS A 762 -18.33 -0.65 -8.75
C LYS A 762 -17.58 -0.17 -9.99
N SER A 763 -16.49 0.57 -9.83
CA SER A 763 -15.63 1.02 -10.93
C SER A 763 -14.61 -0.02 -11.39
N PHE A 764 -14.45 -1.15 -10.67
CA PHE A 764 -13.50 -2.19 -11.02
C PHE A 764 -13.92 -2.91 -12.30
N GLU A 765 -13.00 -2.99 -13.25
CA GLU A 765 -13.21 -3.66 -14.53
C GLU A 765 -12.68 -5.10 -14.51
N LYS A 766 -13.08 -5.90 -15.51
CA LYS A 766 -12.49 -7.23 -15.72
C LYS A 766 -10.99 -7.10 -16.02
N SER A 767 -10.18 -7.97 -15.45
CA SER A 767 -8.72 -7.96 -15.65
C SER A 767 -8.33 -8.12 -17.13
N SER A 768 -9.06 -8.93 -17.88
CA SER A 768 -8.88 -9.10 -19.33
C SER A 768 -9.16 -7.84 -20.15
N ILE A 769 -9.99 -6.93 -19.65
CA ILE A 769 -10.29 -5.64 -20.30
C ILE A 769 -9.29 -4.56 -19.85
N ALA A 770 -9.03 -4.49 -18.56
CA ALA A 770 -8.16 -3.48 -17.97
C ALA A 770 -6.67 -3.75 -18.24
N GLY A 771 -6.25 -5.01 -18.25
CA GLY A 771 -4.83 -5.43 -18.28
C GLY A 771 -4.18 -5.43 -16.88
N TYR A 772 -4.97 -5.29 -15.81
CA TYR A 772 -4.56 -5.38 -14.41
C TYR A 772 -5.76 -5.82 -13.55
N SER A 773 -5.51 -6.27 -12.32
CA SER A 773 -6.57 -6.54 -11.36
C SER A 773 -6.72 -5.38 -10.39
N SER A 774 -7.93 -4.87 -10.21
CA SER A 774 -8.25 -3.86 -9.19
C SER A 774 -8.57 -4.53 -7.87
N VAL A 775 -8.02 -3.99 -6.79
CA VAL A 775 -8.03 -4.60 -5.46
C VAL A 775 -8.46 -3.57 -4.42
N MET A 776 -9.45 -3.87 -3.61
CA MET A 776 -9.66 -3.22 -2.33
C MET A 776 -9.05 -4.12 -1.24
N LEU A 777 -8.16 -3.58 -0.47
CA LEU A 777 -7.53 -4.22 0.68
C LEU A 777 -8.02 -3.53 1.95
N LYS A 778 -8.62 -4.30 2.84
CA LYS A 778 -9.05 -3.83 4.16
C LYS A 778 -8.29 -4.63 5.22
N THR A 779 -7.60 -3.94 6.10
CA THR A 779 -6.87 -4.50 7.24
C THR A 779 -7.33 -3.77 8.49
N GLY A 780 -8.08 -4.46 9.36
CA GLY A 780 -8.77 -3.81 10.47
C GLY A 780 -9.71 -2.69 9.95
N ASP A 781 -9.51 -1.47 10.43
CA ASP A 781 -10.31 -0.30 10.04
C ASP A 781 -9.76 0.46 8.82
N VAL A 782 -8.57 0.07 8.32
CA VAL A 782 -7.92 0.76 7.20
C VAL A 782 -8.31 0.11 5.88
N THR A 783 -8.90 0.90 4.98
CA THR A 783 -9.23 0.47 3.63
C THR A 783 -8.37 1.19 2.60
N THR A 784 -7.75 0.43 1.71
CA THR A 784 -6.88 0.94 0.64
C THR A 784 -7.25 0.32 -0.71
N PHE A 785 -6.92 1.03 -1.80
CA PHE A 785 -7.25 0.61 -3.16
C PHE A 785 -6.00 0.50 -4.01
N HIS A 786 -5.86 -0.62 -4.71
CA HIS A 786 -4.64 -1.01 -5.38
C HIS A 786 -4.89 -1.54 -6.79
N ARG A 787 -3.79 -1.70 -7.55
CA ARG A 787 -3.76 -2.40 -8.84
C ARG A 787 -2.63 -3.40 -8.85
N LEU A 788 -2.95 -4.62 -9.24
CA LEU A 788 -1.96 -5.67 -9.47
C LEU A 788 -1.59 -5.68 -10.96
N PHE A 789 -0.35 -5.28 -11.25
CA PHE A 789 0.30 -5.44 -12.54
C PHE A 789 1.29 -6.59 -12.49
N ALA A 790 1.58 -7.18 -13.63
CA ALA A 790 2.63 -8.17 -13.74
C ALA A 790 3.32 -8.06 -15.11
N ASP A 791 4.61 -8.37 -15.11
CA ASP A 791 5.41 -8.49 -16.33
C ASP A 791 4.89 -9.61 -17.23
N PRO A 792 5.24 -9.62 -18.54
CA PRO A 792 4.79 -10.61 -19.50
C PRO A 792 5.11 -12.05 -19.12
N PHE A 793 6.28 -12.31 -18.54
CA PHE A 793 6.69 -13.64 -18.13
C PHE A 793 5.87 -14.14 -16.94
N THR A 794 5.73 -13.33 -15.91
CA THR A 794 4.88 -13.63 -14.74
C THR A 794 3.43 -13.87 -15.18
N ARG A 795 2.89 -13.08 -16.12
CA ARG A 795 1.54 -13.32 -16.68
C ARG A 795 1.44 -14.68 -17.34
N ALA A 796 2.36 -15.05 -18.20
CA ALA A 796 2.35 -16.37 -18.85
C ALA A 796 2.51 -17.52 -17.86
N CYS A 797 3.32 -17.31 -16.81
CA CYS A 797 3.51 -18.26 -15.73
C CYS A 797 2.23 -18.53 -14.92
N LEU A 798 1.54 -17.46 -14.48
CA LEU A 798 0.41 -17.53 -13.57
C LEU A 798 -0.96 -17.54 -14.28
N SER A 799 -1.01 -17.39 -15.59
CA SER A 799 -2.27 -17.33 -16.33
C SER A 799 -3.05 -18.64 -16.26
N THR A 800 -4.33 -18.50 -15.96
CA THR A 800 -5.35 -19.55 -16.03
C THR A 800 -6.32 -19.36 -17.20
N GLU A 801 -6.04 -18.40 -18.09
CA GLU A 801 -6.84 -18.19 -19.31
C GLU A 801 -6.72 -19.40 -20.21
N PRO A 802 -7.82 -19.98 -20.71
CA PRO A 802 -7.82 -21.29 -21.37
C PRO A 802 -6.84 -21.38 -22.54
N HIS A 803 -6.78 -20.35 -23.41
CA HIS A 803 -5.92 -20.40 -24.60
C HIS A 803 -4.43 -20.30 -24.27
N GLU A 804 -4.07 -19.54 -23.22
CA GLU A 804 -2.69 -19.43 -22.78
C GLU A 804 -2.24 -20.71 -22.07
N PHE A 805 -3.13 -21.27 -21.27
CA PHE A 805 -2.90 -22.52 -20.56
C PHE A 805 -2.72 -23.69 -21.54
N GLU A 806 -3.65 -23.87 -22.49
CA GLU A 806 -3.57 -24.90 -23.55
C GLU A 806 -2.33 -24.75 -24.42
N TYR A 807 -1.98 -23.51 -24.79
CA TYR A 807 -0.78 -23.28 -25.60
C TYR A 807 0.48 -23.72 -24.85
N CYS A 808 0.61 -23.37 -23.58
CA CYS A 808 1.74 -23.77 -22.75
C CYS A 808 1.78 -25.32 -22.56
N GLU A 809 0.64 -25.97 -22.27
CA GLU A 809 0.56 -27.43 -22.15
C GLU A 809 0.92 -28.14 -23.48
N ASN A 810 0.49 -27.61 -24.62
CA ASN A 810 0.84 -28.17 -25.93
C ASN A 810 2.35 -28.11 -26.21
N LEU A 811 3.01 -27.02 -25.83
CA LEU A 811 4.47 -26.91 -25.95
C LEU A 811 5.20 -27.93 -25.04
N MET A 812 4.71 -28.13 -23.84
CA MET A 812 5.25 -29.16 -22.94
C MET A 812 5.02 -30.57 -23.48
N ASN A 813 3.88 -30.85 -24.09
CA ASN A 813 3.58 -32.13 -24.72
C ASN A 813 4.44 -32.39 -25.97
N GLN A 814 4.97 -31.34 -26.60
CA GLN A 814 5.96 -31.42 -27.68
C GLN A 814 7.40 -31.65 -27.17
N GLY A 815 7.60 -31.73 -25.88
CA GLY A 815 8.88 -32.08 -25.26
C GLY A 815 9.70 -30.85 -24.76
N LEU A 816 9.17 -29.62 -24.81
CA LEU A 816 9.84 -28.47 -24.21
C LEU A 816 9.80 -28.56 -22.69
N SER A 817 10.85 -28.06 -22.06
CA SER A 817 10.82 -27.86 -20.62
C SER A 817 9.75 -26.83 -20.22
N LEU A 818 9.25 -26.88 -18.99
CA LEU A 818 8.23 -25.94 -18.52
C LEU A 818 8.68 -24.48 -18.68
N MET A 819 9.94 -24.18 -18.41
CA MET A 819 10.51 -22.83 -18.57
C MET A 819 10.50 -22.35 -20.03
N GLU A 820 10.91 -23.21 -20.96
CA GLU A 820 10.87 -22.89 -22.37
C GLU A 820 9.44 -22.70 -22.88
N ALA A 821 8.50 -23.54 -22.43
CA ALA A 821 7.09 -23.42 -22.76
C ALA A 821 6.49 -22.11 -22.24
N VAL A 822 6.81 -21.69 -21.03
CA VAL A 822 6.35 -20.41 -20.46
C VAL A 822 6.96 -19.23 -21.20
N ASN A 823 8.25 -19.25 -21.51
CA ASN A 823 8.91 -18.19 -22.28
C ASN A 823 8.28 -18.04 -23.68
N GLN A 824 8.07 -19.14 -24.41
CA GLN A 824 7.42 -19.08 -25.71
C GLN A 824 5.96 -18.63 -25.61
N THR A 825 5.27 -18.99 -24.53
CA THR A 825 3.91 -18.49 -24.26
C THR A 825 3.92 -16.98 -24.04
N ALA A 826 4.88 -16.46 -23.27
CA ALA A 826 5.05 -15.03 -23.07
C ALA A 826 5.34 -14.29 -24.38
N GLU A 827 6.25 -14.80 -25.20
CA GLU A 827 6.57 -14.23 -26.52
C GLU A 827 5.36 -14.25 -27.47
N HIS A 828 4.60 -15.36 -27.48
CA HIS A 828 3.44 -15.49 -28.37
C HIS A 828 2.32 -14.50 -28.02
N PHE A 829 1.95 -14.40 -26.74
CA PHE A 829 0.80 -13.57 -26.32
C PHE A 829 1.17 -12.11 -25.98
N TYR A 830 2.41 -11.85 -25.56
CA TYR A 830 2.87 -10.54 -25.08
C TYR A 830 4.10 -9.98 -25.83
N GLY A 831 4.47 -10.57 -26.97
CA GLY A 831 5.69 -10.23 -27.70
C GLY A 831 5.84 -8.75 -28.04
N LYS A 832 4.74 -8.05 -28.36
CA LYS A 832 4.77 -6.59 -28.59
C LYS A 832 5.15 -5.77 -27.35
N GLU A 833 4.71 -6.20 -26.18
CA GLU A 833 5.07 -5.56 -24.91
C GLU A 833 6.54 -5.81 -24.59
N ILE A 834 7.00 -7.04 -24.80
CA ILE A 834 8.41 -7.45 -24.63
C ILE A 834 9.31 -6.66 -25.60
N GLU A 835 8.92 -6.54 -26.88
CA GLU A 835 9.66 -5.75 -27.86
C GLU A 835 9.74 -4.27 -27.47
N THR A 836 8.61 -3.69 -27.01
CA THR A 836 8.58 -2.30 -26.55
C THR A 836 9.46 -2.10 -25.33
N PHE A 837 9.39 -3.01 -24.35
CA PHE A 837 10.22 -3.01 -23.15
C PHE A 837 11.72 -3.06 -23.53
N ASN A 838 12.11 -4.02 -24.34
CA ASN A 838 13.49 -4.20 -24.76
C ASN A 838 14.01 -3.00 -25.58
N THR A 839 13.17 -2.42 -26.44
CA THR A 839 13.55 -1.26 -27.26
C THR A 839 13.77 -0.01 -26.39
N LEU A 840 12.97 0.20 -25.36
CA LEU A 840 13.10 1.38 -24.50
C LEU A 840 14.24 1.23 -23.49
N ILE A 841 14.53 0.03 -23.02
CA ILE A 841 15.64 -0.19 -22.08
C ILE A 841 16.99 -0.32 -22.81
N TYR A 842 17.05 -1.14 -23.86
CA TYR A 842 18.31 -1.48 -24.53
C TYR A 842 18.55 -0.71 -25.81
N GLY A 843 17.50 -0.13 -26.42
CA GLY A 843 17.64 0.64 -27.68
C GLY A 843 18.21 2.04 -27.52
N GLU A 844 18.28 2.58 -26.30
CA GLU A 844 18.95 3.84 -26.00
C GLU A 844 20.49 3.68 -25.88
N GLU A 845 20.99 2.47 -25.62
CA GLU A 845 22.44 2.18 -25.60
C GLU A 845 23.07 2.06 -27.00
N VAL A 846 22.27 1.99 -28.08
CA VAL A 846 22.74 1.78 -29.47
C VAL A 846 22.58 3.05 -30.32
N LYS A 847 22.19 4.18 -29.75
CA LYS A 847 22.16 5.49 -30.39
C LYS A 847 22.96 6.54 -29.59
#